data_92279e771fde83c2bf4bb856ce9211ee
#
_entry.id   92279e771fde83c2bf4bb856ce9211ee
#
_cell.length_a   1.000
_cell.length_b   1.000
_cell.length_c   1.000
_cell.angle_alpha   90.00
_cell.angle_beta   90.00
_cell.angle_gamma   90.00
#
_symmetry.space_group_name_H-M   'P 1'
#
loop_
_entity.id
_entity.type
_entity.pdbx_description
1 polymer ?
#
loop_
_entity_poly.entity_id
_entity_poly.type
_entity_poly.pdbx_seq_one_letter_code
_entity_poly.pdbx_strand_id
1 'polypeptide(L)'
;MKTTRSWRLSCTALAAGTVMCGLSAHGGDAPPSEPAPTGLEWEQEQNLHLNKEAPTASFMSFSDLKSALKVLPENSQWWKSLNGQWKFHWAKDPQSRPADFYKPDYDVQDWKEIKVPASWQTQGYGTPIYSNQPYPFERSWPYVMKEPSNKNYTSYKERNPVGSYRRTFEVPADWDGREVYMQFDGVDSFFYLWINGKYVGFSKDSRNPARFDISPYLKKGENVVAAEVYRHSDGAYLECQDMFRLSGIFRNVSIFALPKVHVRDFFVHTNPADQKDWALNIDHAKPGTVDGDWRLQVDVDVRNLFPATQKLDDCTISMALYDSAGKLVEPVKPKDAPYDGVMEKPLRITGMKDFKTSLLGIYSKPKLWSAEDPNLYTLVLTLKRDGKTEEMVSSRVGFRNVVIKDSVFLVNGQPVKVKGVNRHESHPETGHYVTPEQMEQEVQMMKRANINHVRCSHYPADPYFYYLCDKYGIYVQDEANIESHGYYYGKESLSHPIEWMPAHVDRIMAMVERNKNHPSVIMWSLGNEAGPGQNFRSAEKIVKARDMSRPTHYERNNDIVDLGSNQYPSVDWTRSMAGNKNFPKPYYISEYAHNMMNAMGNLADYWEAIESSDRIMGGAIWDWVDQGLYKTLPNGEKMLAYGGDFNDHPNSGQFVFNGTILADRTPEPGYFEVKHVYQNISTSLTDDGKISIFNKNFFTDLTPYDITWTLTENGNVVAEGKLNTPAAGPREKIVVSVPDIPQWKNRKPGAEYALRVSYKLKKDTDWAKKGYELAFDQLQLPVQGELPMFKAPSGKVTLSADKHTVSGKDFSVQFDAATGELTQFTVNGKPLFKTPMAVNALRAASSNEPGVMAKSMANGLRELKHELLSYEAVDNGSSVTVKQSVKVSGKQAENISGYGDTKTSITPKKQPLNDTNTHFINNLEWTIYPDGTVVCQSVLLPRGNPLELLRLGYELQLPANMGNVTYYG
;
A
#
# COMPACT_ATOMS: atom_id res chain seq x y z
N MET A 1 45.57 -18.96 -40.89
CA MET A 1 46.19 -19.63 -39.74
C MET A 1 45.38 -19.29 -38.51
N LYS A 2 44.69 -20.28 -37.97
CA LYS A 2 43.85 -20.18 -36.77
C LYS A 2 44.75 -20.27 -35.54
N THR A 3 44.57 -19.39 -34.57
CA THR A 3 45.02 -19.64 -33.21
C THR A 3 43.87 -19.31 -32.24
N THR A 4 43.25 -20.38 -31.78
CA THR A 4 42.32 -20.42 -30.66
C THR A 4 43.07 -20.20 -29.36
N ARG A 5 42.71 -19.16 -28.59
CA ARG A 5 43.10 -19.04 -27.19
C ARG A 5 41.88 -19.36 -26.32
N SER A 6 41.95 -20.46 -25.63
CA SER A 6 41.05 -20.86 -24.56
C SER A 6 41.35 -20.03 -23.32
N TRP A 7 40.32 -19.31 -22.82
CA TRP A 7 40.37 -18.67 -21.51
C TRP A 7 39.79 -19.68 -20.49
N ARG A 8 40.64 -20.14 -19.60
CA ARG A 8 40.18 -20.83 -18.38
C ARG A 8 39.78 -19.73 -17.37
N LEU A 9 38.51 -19.66 -17.01
CA LEU A 9 38.07 -18.93 -15.85
C LEU A 9 38.47 -19.66 -14.57
N SER A 10 39.42 -19.08 -13.83
CA SER A 10 39.66 -19.47 -12.45
C SER A 10 38.58 -18.83 -11.59
N CYS A 11 37.68 -19.62 -11.03
CA CYS A 11 36.81 -19.20 -9.96
C CYS A 11 37.64 -18.97 -8.70
N THR A 12 37.96 -17.72 -8.40
CA THR A 12 38.43 -17.33 -7.07
C THR A 12 37.19 -17.03 -6.23
N ALA A 13 36.85 -17.91 -5.31
CA ALA A 13 35.84 -17.67 -4.30
C ALA A 13 36.29 -16.50 -3.43
N LEU A 14 35.59 -15.37 -3.51
CA LEU A 14 35.67 -14.31 -2.51
C LEU A 14 34.94 -14.82 -1.25
N ALA A 15 35.72 -15.30 -0.29
CA ALA A 15 35.22 -15.46 1.07
C ALA A 15 34.86 -14.08 1.63
N ALA A 16 33.61 -13.90 2.04
CA ALA A 16 33.17 -12.77 2.83
C ALA A 16 33.98 -12.80 4.15
N GLY A 17 34.96 -11.91 4.24
CA GLY A 17 35.77 -11.76 5.43
C GLY A 17 34.93 -11.20 6.54
N THR A 18 34.64 -12.03 7.54
CA THR A 18 34.29 -11.60 8.88
C THR A 18 35.49 -10.80 9.39
N VAL A 19 35.31 -9.49 9.59
CA VAL A 19 36.32 -8.67 10.27
C VAL A 19 36.29 -9.09 11.73
N MET A 20 37.11 -10.07 12.07
CA MET A 20 37.55 -10.30 13.45
C MET A 20 38.60 -9.26 13.78
N CYS A 21 38.29 -8.33 14.65
CA CYS A 21 39.30 -7.57 15.36
C CYS A 21 40.14 -8.56 16.17
N GLY A 22 41.38 -8.79 15.71
CA GLY A 22 42.37 -9.55 16.45
C GLY A 22 42.75 -8.87 17.75
N LEU A 23 42.30 -9.42 18.86
CA LEU A 23 42.87 -9.12 20.18
C LEU A 23 44.20 -9.89 20.32
N SER A 24 45.31 -9.15 20.26
CA SER A 24 46.62 -9.66 20.65
C SER A 24 46.60 -9.95 22.15
N ALA A 25 46.76 -11.23 22.52
CA ALA A 25 46.93 -11.64 23.89
C ALA A 25 48.29 -11.13 24.40
N HIS A 26 48.27 -10.18 25.35
CA HIS A 26 49.33 -9.96 26.31
C HIS A 26 48.72 -10.06 27.72
N GLY A 27 49.31 -10.94 28.49
CA GLY A 27 48.81 -11.42 29.75
C GLY A 27 48.61 -10.38 30.83
N GLY A 28 47.62 -10.68 31.68
CA GLY A 28 47.30 -10.02 32.92
C GLY A 28 45.84 -10.27 33.24
N ASP A 29 45.55 -11.24 34.11
CA ASP A 29 44.23 -11.65 34.54
C ASP A 29 43.43 -10.50 35.21
N ALA A 30 42.68 -9.73 34.40
CA ALA A 30 41.47 -9.08 34.88
C ALA A 30 40.30 -9.79 34.12
N PRO A 31 39.22 -10.15 34.78
CA PRO A 31 38.04 -10.66 34.08
C PRO A 31 37.62 -9.62 33.04
N PRO A 32 37.22 -10.04 31.81
CA PRO A 32 36.74 -9.10 30.83
C PRO A 32 35.60 -8.26 31.44
N SER A 33 35.75 -6.94 31.41
CA SER A 33 34.73 -6.03 31.91
C SER A 33 33.41 -6.39 31.22
N GLU A 34 32.32 -6.58 32.00
CA GLU A 34 30.98 -6.79 31.40
C GLU A 34 30.70 -5.67 30.38
N PRO A 35 30.22 -5.99 29.17
CA PRO A 35 29.93 -4.97 28.18
C PRO A 35 28.89 -3.98 28.75
N ALA A 36 29.14 -2.70 28.56
CA ALA A 36 28.25 -1.62 29.00
C ALA A 36 28.01 -0.68 27.81
N PRO A 37 26.85 -0.04 27.75
CA PRO A 37 26.59 0.95 26.69
C PRO A 37 27.52 2.16 26.87
N THR A 38 28.03 2.68 25.74
CA THR A 38 28.81 3.94 25.77
C THR A 38 27.91 5.16 25.87
N GLY A 39 26.60 4.99 25.53
CA GLY A 39 25.60 6.04 25.45
C GLY A 39 25.70 6.90 24.20
N LEU A 40 26.48 6.47 23.19
CA LEU A 40 26.72 7.18 21.93
C LEU A 40 26.34 6.35 20.71
N GLU A 41 25.94 5.07 20.85
CA GLU A 41 25.69 4.14 19.77
C GLU A 41 24.55 4.60 18.86
N TRP A 42 23.64 5.41 19.34
CA TRP A 42 22.52 5.97 18.58
C TRP A 42 22.91 7.12 17.62
N GLU A 43 24.18 7.54 17.61
CA GLU A 43 24.77 8.52 16.66
C GLU A 43 26.07 7.99 16.02
N GLN A 44 26.14 6.69 15.73
CA GLN A 44 27.29 6.00 15.13
C GLN A 44 26.84 5.10 13.99
N GLU A 45 26.72 5.63 12.77
CA GLU A 45 26.10 5.01 11.60
C GLU A 45 26.65 3.63 11.22
N GLN A 46 27.89 3.32 11.59
CA GLN A 46 28.52 2.01 11.34
C GLN A 46 28.23 0.98 12.44
N ASN A 47 27.71 1.43 13.58
CA ASN A 47 27.44 0.59 14.74
C ASN A 47 25.95 0.22 14.77
N LEU A 48 25.54 -0.79 13.98
CA LEU A 48 24.15 -1.09 13.70
C LEU A 48 23.44 -1.82 14.86
N HIS A 49 24.14 -2.71 15.54
CA HIS A 49 23.62 -3.53 16.64
C HIS A 49 24.74 -4.19 17.44
N LEU A 50 24.41 -4.64 18.64
CA LEU A 50 25.27 -5.48 19.47
C LEU A 50 24.48 -6.68 19.96
N ASN A 51 25.04 -7.90 19.84
CA ASN A 51 24.44 -9.16 20.30
C ASN A 51 23.06 -9.48 19.70
N LYS A 52 22.60 -8.73 18.67
CA LYS A 52 21.42 -9.10 17.91
C LYS A 52 21.73 -10.32 17.05
N GLU A 53 20.89 -11.34 17.10
CA GLU A 53 20.99 -12.52 16.22
C GLU A 53 20.84 -12.11 14.76
N ALA A 54 21.59 -12.77 13.89
CA ALA A 54 21.45 -12.57 12.45
C ALA A 54 20.03 -12.99 12.00
N PRO A 55 19.42 -12.23 11.04
CA PRO A 55 18.04 -12.47 10.61
C PRO A 55 17.85 -13.89 10.05
N THR A 56 16.67 -14.43 10.27
CA THR A 56 16.22 -15.75 9.80
C THR A 56 14.80 -15.66 9.25
N ALA A 57 14.35 -16.70 8.54
CA ALA A 57 12.94 -16.83 8.17
C ALA A 57 12.01 -16.74 9.40
N SER A 58 10.78 -16.29 9.18
CA SER A 58 9.75 -16.28 10.22
C SER A 58 9.21 -17.69 10.39
N PHE A 59 9.47 -18.32 11.52
CA PHE A 59 8.91 -19.63 11.92
C PHE A 59 8.99 -19.82 13.42
N MET A 60 8.37 -20.90 13.92
CA MET A 60 8.38 -21.28 15.35
C MET A 60 8.69 -22.75 15.51
N SER A 61 9.31 -23.10 16.66
CA SER A 61 9.54 -24.46 17.12
C SER A 61 8.28 -25.01 17.81
N PHE A 62 7.91 -26.26 17.54
CA PHE A 62 6.76 -26.96 18.09
C PHE A 62 7.18 -28.32 18.67
N SER A 63 6.41 -28.81 19.64
CA SER A 63 6.67 -30.12 20.27
C SER A 63 5.97 -31.28 19.54
N ASP A 64 4.93 -30.99 18.76
CA ASP A 64 4.08 -32.01 18.14
C ASP A 64 3.53 -31.55 16.79
N LEU A 65 3.13 -32.54 15.97
CA LEU A 65 2.62 -32.30 14.63
C LEU A 65 1.31 -31.49 14.61
N LYS A 66 0.41 -31.72 15.57
CA LYS A 66 -0.89 -31.03 15.60
C LYS A 66 -0.71 -29.52 15.78
N SER A 67 0.23 -29.12 16.62
CA SER A 67 0.59 -27.71 16.85
C SER A 67 1.36 -27.15 15.64
N ALA A 68 2.32 -27.91 15.09
CA ALA A 68 3.11 -27.52 13.94
C ALA A 68 2.25 -27.26 12.69
N LEU A 69 1.19 -28.02 12.47
CA LEU A 69 0.26 -27.80 11.33
C LEU A 69 -0.51 -26.47 11.39
N LYS A 70 -0.56 -25.80 12.53
CA LYS A 70 -1.18 -24.46 12.68
C LYS A 70 -0.25 -23.31 12.32
N VAL A 71 1.06 -23.53 12.29
CA VAL A 71 2.18 -22.63 11.94
C VAL A 71 2.37 -21.38 12.80
N LEU A 72 1.32 -20.79 13.35
CA LEU A 72 1.39 -19.53 14.08
C LEU A 72 2.03 -19.71 15.48
N PRO A 73 2.86 -18.74 15.93
CA PRO A 73 3.65 -18.83 17.16
C PRO A 73 2.84 -19.12 18.42
N GLU A 74 1.64 -18.56 18.55
CA GLU A 74 0.77 -18.74 19.71
C GLU A 74 0.26 -20.19 19.88
N ASN A 75 0.46 -21.05 18.89
CA ASN A 75 0.16 -22.47 18.99
C ASN A 75 1.33 -23.30 19.53
N SER A 76 2.49 -22.69 19.78
CA SER A 76 3.66 -23.33 20.34
C SER A 76 3.71 -23.18 21.85
N GLN A 77 3.97 -24.28 22.56
CA GLN A 77 4.29 -24.25 24.01
C GLN A 77 5.63 -23.57 24.31
N TRP A 78 6.48 -23.41 23.29
CA TRP A 78 7.80 -22.80 23.40
C TRP A 78 7.78 -21.30 23.10
N TRP A 79 6.61 -20.66 23.07
CA TRP A 79 6.45 -19.24 22.82
C TRP A 79 5.57 -18.58 23.88
N LYS A 80 5.93 -17.35 24.26
CA LYS A 80 5.15 -16.57 25.22
C LYS A 80 5.20 -15.09 24.87
N SER A 81 4.03 -14.45 24.77
CA SER A 81 3.92 -13.02 24.57
C SER A 81 4.30 -12.25 25.83
N LEU A 82 5.01 -11.13 25.63
CA LEU A 82 5.26 -10.10 26.62
C LEU A 82 4.49 -8.80 26.30
N ASN A 83 3.48 -8.87 25.42
CA ASN A 83 2.57 -7.74 25.18
C ASN A 83 1.74 -7.42 26.43
N GLY A 84 1.21 -6.19 26.49
CA GLY A 84 0.34 -5.75 27.59
C GLY A 84 0.91 -4.51 28.27
N GLN A 85 0.67 -4.37 29.58
CA GLN A 85 1.11 -3.19 30.33
C GLN A 85 2.58 -3.32 30.77
N TRP A 86 3.35 -2.26 30.54
CA TRP A 86 4.72 -2.10 30.99
C TRP A 86 4.83 -0.85 31.85
N LYS A 87 5.66 -0.85 32.90
CA LYS A 87 6.06 0.35 33.62
C LYS A 87 6.84 1.25 32.67
N PHE A 88 6.54 2.55 32.67
CA PHE A 88 7.05 3.49 31.67
C PHE A 88 7.39 4.87 32.29
N HIS A 89 8.55 5.38 31.92
CA HIS A 89 8.96 6.76 32.21
C HIS A 89 9.37 7.43 30.88
N TRP A 90 8.77 8.58 30.57
CA TRP A 90 9.12 9.40 29.43
C TRP A 90 9.96 10.59 29.84
N ALA A 91 11.11 10.78 29.21
CA ALA A 91 11.98 11.94 29.36
C ALA A 91 12.03 12.72 28.03
N LYS A 92 12.03 14.04 28.12
CA LYS A 92 12.07 14.94 26.96
C LYS A 92 13.41 14.97 26.22
N ASP A 93 14.47 14.50 26.84
CA ASP A 93 15.84 14.45 26.31
C ASP A 93 16.64 13.34 27.01
N PRO A 94 17.77 12.90 26.40
CA PRO A 94 18.61 11.85 26.97
C PRO A 94 19.22 12.17 28.34
N GLN A 95 19.44 13.45 28.63
CA GLN A 95 20.07 13.89 29.91
C GLN A 95 19.10 13.76 31.07
N SER A 96 17.80 13.92 30.85
CA SER A 96 16.77 13.87 31.90
C SER A 96 16.21 12.47 32.18
N ARG A 97 16.71 11.44 31.48
CA ARG A 97 16.25 10.06 31.65
C ARG A 97 16.76 9.46 32.96
N PRO A 98 16.06 8.53 33.62
CA PRO A 98 16.53 7.81 34.80
C PRO A 98 17.70 6.87 34.43
N ALA A 99 18.93 7.21 34.81
CA ALA A 99 20.14 6.53 34.38
C ALA A 99 20.24 5.06 34.84
N ASP A 100 19.74 4.74 36.04
CA ASP A 100 19.91 3.43 36.69
C ASP A 100 18.64 2.56 36.68
N PHE A 101 17.65 2.93 35.90
CA PHE A 101 16.32 2.29 35.91
C PHE A 101 16.35 0.79 35.59
N TYR A 102 17.37 0.32 34.90
CA TYR A 102 17.56 -1.09 34.50
C TYR A 102 17.94 -2.00 35.65
N LYS A 103 18.40 -1.43 36.77
CA LYS A 103 18.81 -2.20 37.99
C LYS A 103 17.58 -2.83 38.63
N PRO A 104 17.64 -4.13 39.05
CA PRO A 104 16.48 -4.83 39.60
C PRO A 104 15.87 -4.17 40.86
N ASP A 105 16.70 -3.53 41.67
CA ASP A 105 16.35 -2.84 42.92
C ASP A 105 15.87 -1.39 42.74
N TYR A 106 15.91 -0.86 41.50
CA TYR A 106 15.38 0.47 41.19
C TYR A 106 13.87 0.51 41.36
N ASP A 107 13.36 1.46 42.15
CA ASP A 107 11.92 1.61 42.41
C ASP A 107 11.19 2.23 41.22
N VAL A 108 10.20 1.49 40.70
CA VAL A 108 9.32 1.92 39.59
C VAL A 108 7.84 1.92 40.00
N GLN A 109 7.51 1.88 41.31
CA GLN A 109 6.11 1.82 41.76
C GLN A 109 5.29 3.01 41.28
N ASP A 110 5.88 4.21 41.32
CA ASP A 110 5.22 5.45 40.88
C ASP A 110 5.22 5.67 39.36
N TRP A 111 5.85 4.78 38.60
CA TRP A 111 5.85 4.88 37.13
C TRP A 111 4.46 4.57 36.58
N LYS A 112 4.07 5.34 35.57
CA LYS A 112 2.86 5.06 34.80
C LYS A 112 2.99 3.75 34.04
N GLU A 113 1.87 3.25 33.56
CA GLU A 113 1.84 2.11 32.67
C GLU A 113 1.61 2.57 31.23
N ILE A 114 2.24 1.89 30.30
CA ILE A 114 2.07 2.07 28.87
C ILE A 114 1.72 0.72 28.23
N LYS A 115 0.79 0.75 27.27
CA LYS A 115 0.44 -0.45 26.48
C LYS A 115 1.52 -0.73 25.44
N VAL A 116 1.97 -1.98 25.37
CA VAL A 116 2.86 -2.53 24.35
C VAL A 116 2.13 -3.68 23.64
N PRO A 117 2.03 -3.73 22.32
CA PRO A 117 2.56 -2.73 21.38
C PRO A 117 1.65 -1.51 21.23
N ALA A 118 2.24 -0.35 21.01
CA ALA A 118 1.62 0.90 20.53
C ALA A 118 2.67 2.01 20.45
N SER A 119 2.35 3.11 19.75
CA SER A 119 3.20 4.30 19.71
C SER A 119 2.98 5.18 20.97
N TRP A 120 4.03 5.87 21.44
CA TRP A 120 3.96 6.75 22.62
C TRP A 120 2.93 7.86 22.48
N GLN A 121 2.95 8.49 21.29
CA GLN A 121 2.20 9.71 21.03
C GLN A 121 0.69 9.46 21.09
N THR A 122 0.25 8.28 20.71
CA THR A 122 -1.17 7.91 20.84
C THR A 122 -1.58 7.60 22.29
N GLN A 123 -0.61 7.52 23.20
CA GLN A 123 -0.82 7.31 24.65
C GLN A 123 -0.50 8.56 25.47
N GLY A 124 -0.31 9.71 24.80
CA GLY A 124 -0.14 11.02 25.45
C GLY A 124 1.30 11.39 25.82
N TYR A 125 2.32 10.76 25.21
CA TYR A 125 3.73 11.03 25.45
C TYR A 125 4.41 11.60 24.22
N GLY A 126 4.81 12.86 24.27
CA GLY A 126 5.43 13.59 23.17
C GLY A 126 4.45 13.97 22.05
N THR A 127 4.91 14.78 21.13
CA THR A 127 4.10 15.33 20.03
C THR A 127 4.19 14.44 18.78
N PRO A 128 3.08 13.98 18.21
CA PRO A 128 3.11 13.39 16.87
C PRO A 128 3.61 14.43 15.86
N ILE A 129 4.53 14.07 14.97
CA ILE A 129 5.01 14.96 13.91
C ILE A 129 4.74 14.27 12.58
N TYR A 130 4.03 14.94 11.69
CA TYR A 130 3.87 14.46 10.33
C TYR A 130 4.70 15.30 9.37
N SER A 131 5.65 14.69 8.71
CA SER A 131 6.41 15.33 7.64
C SER A 131 6.72 14.33 6.53
N ASN A 132 6.53 14.75 5.29
CA ASN A 132 6.92 14.00 4.10
C ASN A 132 8.46 13.98 3.97
N GLN A 133 9.07 15.02 3.40
CA GLN A 133 10.51 15.10 3.16
C GLN A 133 11.32 15.62 4.35
N PRO A 134 10.90 16.67 5.10
CA PRO A 134 11.73 17.22 6.15
C PRO A 134 11.92 16.24 7.29
N TYR A 135 13.20 16.10 7.74
CA TYR A 135 13.45 15.43 9.01
C TYR A 135 12.92 16.27 10.17
N PRO A 136 12.49 15.64 11.26
CA PRO A 136 12.03 16.37 12.46
C PRO A 136 13.17 16.98 13.26
N PHE A 137 14.41 16.87 12.79
CA PHE A 137 15.65 17.39 13.38
C PHE A 137 16.56 17.97 12.29
N GLU A 138 17.60 18.72 12.68
CA GLU A 138 18.57 19.29 11.75
C GLU A 138 19.42 18.22 11.06
N ARG A 139 19.54 18.30 9.74
CA ARG A 139 20.32 17.36 8.92
C ARG A 139 21.82 17.51 9.17
N SER A 140 22.41 16.57 9.86
CA SER A 140 23.86 16.52 10.09
C SER A 140 24.33 15.13 10.50
N TRP A 141 24.09 14.15 9.62
CA TRP A 141 24.45 12.76 9.94
C TRP A 141 25.91 12.61 10.45
N PRO A 142 26.17 11.71 11.41
CA PRO A 142 25.18 10.83 12.04
C PRO A 142 24.38 11.48 13.19
N TYR A 143 24.56 12.76 13.47
CA TYR A 143 24.02 13.45 14.64
C TYR A 143 22.56 13.86 14.44
N VAL A 144 21.71 13.52 15.40
CA VAL A 144 20.29 13.93 15.44
C VAL A 144 20.01 15.06 16.44
N MET A 145 21.01 15.41 17.27
CA MET A 145 20.91 16.49 18.26
C MET A 145 21.93 17.62 18.04
N LYS A 146 22.43 17.81 16.83
CA LYS A 146 23.44 18.84 16.54
C LYS A 146 22.94 20.26 16.82
N GLU A 147 23.80 21.08 17.39
CA GLU A 147 23.56 22.51 17.61
C GLU A 147 24.17 23.36 16.47
N PRO A 148 23.56 24.52 16.12
CA PRO A 148 22.32 25.05 16.67
C PRO A 148 21.12 24.32 16.09
N SER A 149 20.14 23.99 16.93
CA SER A 149 18.89 23.39 16.45
C SER A 149 17.87 24.47 16.06
N ASN A 150 17.00 24.13 15.12
CA ASN A 150 15.97 25.05 14.63
C ASN A 150 14.92 25.31 15.72
N LYS A 151 14.83 26.56 16.21
CA LYS A 151 13.91 26.97 17.27
C LYS A 151 12.43 26.79 16.92
N ASN A 152 12.10 26.67 15.65
CA ASN A 152 10.73 26.46 15.17
C ASN A 152 10.35 24.98 15.19
N TYR A 153 11.29 24.06 15.26
CA TYR A 153 11.00 22.63 15.25
C TYR A 153 10.47 22.14 16.60
N THR A 154 9.60 21.18 16.58
CA THR A 154 9.09 20.48 17.78
C THR A 154 10.25 19.88 18.57
N SER A 155 11.23 19.30 17.86
CA SER A 155 12.45 18.75 18.44
C SER A 155 13.36 19.76 19.15
N TYR A 156 13.11 21.08 19.01
CA TYR A 156 13.82 22.07 19.82
C TYR A 156 13.44 21.99 21.30
N LYS A 157 12.18 21.67 21.59
CA LYS A 157 11.65 21.55 22.98
C LYS A 157 11.73 20.10 23.49
N GLU A 158 11.48 19.16 22.60
CA GLU A 158 11.57 17.71 22.83
C GLU A 158 12.85 17.19 22.17
N ARG A 159 13.98 17.38 22.86
CA ARG A 159 15.34 17.13 22.35
C ARG A 159 15.69 15.65 22.37
N ASN A 160 15.19 14.87 21.43
CA ASN A 160 15.35 13.43 21.34
C ASN A 160 14.79 12.70 22.58
N PRO A 161 13.46 12.66 22.77
CA PRO A 161 12.83 11.99 23.89
C PRO A 161 13.26 10.54 24.05
N VAL A 162 13.31 10.10 25.32
CA VAL A 162 13.66 8.73 25.70
C VAL A 162 12.54 8.10 26.52
N GLY A 163 12.13 6.91 26.13
CA GLY A 163 11.18 6.07 26.87
C GLY A 163 11.89 4.94 27.59
N SER A 164 11.84 4.95 28.93
CA SER A 164 12.35 3.86 29.75
C SER A 164 11.22 2.89 30.07
N TYR A 165 11.34 1.67 29.62
CA TYR A 165 10.35 0.59 29.78
C TYR A 165 10.86 -0.44 30.77
N ARG A 166 9.97 -0.97 31.61
CA ARG A 166 10.31 -2.03 32.52
C ARG A 166 9.15 -3.00 32.75
N ARG A 167 9.47 -4.29 32.81
CA ARG A 167 8.50 -5.36 33.07
C ARG A 167 9.14 -6.55 33.76
N THR A 168 8.37 -7.22 34.62
CA THR A 168 8.74 -8.55 35.14
C THR A 168 8.15 -9.65 34.25
N PHE A 169 8.84 -10.77 34.15
CA PHE A 169 8.39 -11.96 33.45
C PHE A 169 8.96 -13.23 34.06
N GLU A 170 8.29 -14.33 33.83
CA GLU A 170 8.76 -15.67 34.21
C GLU A 170 8.93 -16.54 32.98
N VAL A 171 10.04 -17.30 32.94
CA VAL A 171 10.27 -18.35 31.96
C VAL A 171 9.56 -19.60 32.46
N PRO A 172 8.72 -20.26 31.64
CA PRO A 172 8.06 -21.51 32.03
C PRO A 172 9.06 -22.60 32.48
N ALA A 173 8.71 -23.32 33.52
CA ALA A 173 9.60 -24.34 34.11
C ALA A 173 9.93 -25.50 33.16
N ASP A 174 9.04 -25.82 32.24
CA ASP A 174 9.20 -26.84 31.19
C ASP A 174 10.19 -26.41 30.08
N TRP A 175 10.66 -25.15 30.09
CA TRP A 175 11.73 -24.67 29.21
C TRP A 175 13.14 -24.93 29.74
N ASP A 176 13.27 -25.60 30.89
CA ASP A 176 14.58 -25.91 31.49
C ASP A 176 15.47 -26.72 30.52
N GLY A 177 16.74 -26.34 30.42
CA GLY A 177 17.71 -26.91 29.48
C GLY A 177 17.63 -26.45 28.03
N ARG A 178 16.73 -25.54 27.71
CA ARG A 178 16.61 -24.88 26.41
C ARG A 178 17.30 -23.51 26.43
N GLU A 179 17.62 -23.00 25.24
CA GLU A 179 18.09 -21.61 25.05
C GLU A 179 16.88 -20.71 24.85
N VAL A 180 16.83 -19.59 25.58
CA VAL A 180 15.70 -18.65 25.57
C VAL A 180 16.09 -17.37 24.86
N TYR A 181 15.28 -17.02 23.89
CA TYR A 181 15.45 -15.79 23.10
C TYR A 181 14.33 -14.81 23.44
N MET A 182 14.68 -13.52 23.42
CA MET A 182 13.73 -12.42 23.46
C MET A 182 13.73 -11.72 22.10
N GLN A 183 12.53 -11.45 21.56
CA GLN A 183 12.36 -10.80 20.28
C GLN A 183 11.42 -9.60 20.40
N PHE A 184 11.88 -8.49 19.82
CA PHE A 184 11.10 -7.28 19.56
C PHE A 184 10.85 -7.21 18.06
N ASP A 185 9.59 -7.25 17.61
CA ASP A 185 9.25 -7.27 16.19
C ASP A 185 9.36 -5.88 15.53
N GLY A 186 9.38 -4.81 16.34
CA GLY A 186 9.57 -3.44 15.87
C GLY A 186 9.67 -2.44 17.01
N VAL A 187 10.74 -1.63 16.98
CA VAL A 187 11.01 -0.55 17.95
C VAL A 187 11.56 0.66 17.21
N ASP A 188 10.90 1.79 17.34
CA ASP A 188 11.26 3.03 16.65
C ASP A 188 11.88 4.03 17.64
N SER A 189 13.16 4.48 17.43
CA SER A 189 14.06 4.18 16.32
C SER A 189 15.33 3.42 16.75
N PHE A 190 15.64 3.39 18.04
CA PHE A 190 16.82 2.77 18.65
C PHE A 190 16.49 2.33 20.06
N PHE A 191 17.05 1.21 20.54
CA PHE A 191 16.90 0.83 21.95
C PHE A 191 18.08 0.05 22.50
N TYR A 192 18.34 0.25 23.80
CA TYR A 192 19.19 -0.60 24.64
C TYR A 192 18.34 -1.62 25.38
N LEU A 193 18.89 -2.82 25.62
CA LEU A 193 18.23 -3.94 26.32
C LEU A 193 19.07 -4.39 27.54
N TRP A 194 18.40 -4.58 28.68
CA TRP A 194 18.95 -5.23 29.88
C TRP A 194 18.02 -6.33 30.37
N ILE A 195 18.62 -7.41 30.89
CA ILE A 195 17.91 -8.48 31.61
C ILE A 195 18.54 -8.60 32.99
N ASN A 196 17.70 -8.51 34.04
CA ASN A 196 18.15 -8.60 35.44
C ASN A 196 19.30 -7.62 35.79
N GLY A 197 19.28 -6.43 35.21
CA GLY A 197 20.30 -5.39 35.41
C GLY A 197 21.56 -5.55 34.60
N LYS A 198 21.70 -6.63 33.86
CA LYS A 198 22.84 -6.89 32.95
C LYS A 198 22.54 -6.42 31.55
N TYR A 199 23.49 -5.69 30.97
CA TYR A 199 23.38 -5.22 29.57
C TYR A 199 23.45 -6.39 28.59
N VAL A 200 22.46 -6.47 27.71
CA VAL A 200 22.36 -7.49 26.65
C VAL A 200 22.90 -6.98 25.33
N GLY A 201 22.44 -5.79 24.89
CA GLY A 201 22.84 -5.22 23.63
C GLY A 201 21.93 -4.08 23.19
N PHE A 202 22.01 -3.74 21.89
CA PHE A 202 21.17 -2.72 21.25
C PHE A 202 20.81 -3.08 19.83
N SER A 203 19.80 -2.41 19.28
CA SER A 203 19.41 -2.49 17.87
C SER A 203 18.96 -1.14 17.33
N LYS A 204 19.19 -0.94 16.04
CA LYS A 204 18.58 0.06 15.14
C LYS A 204 17.72 -0.69 14.12
N ASP A 205 17.16 0.00 13.13
CA ASP A 205 16.20 -0.55 12.15
C ASP A 205 14.85 -0.87 12.79
N SER A 206 13.97 0.11 12.72
CA SER A 206 12.68 0.10 13.42
C SER A 206 11.72 -1.00 12.96
N ARG A 207 11.88 -1.53 11.74
CA ARG A 207 10.85 -2.33 11.05
C ARG A 207 11.21 -3.82 10.91
N ASN A 208 12.41 -4.21 11.28
CA ASN A 208 12.83 -5.61 11.30
C ASN A 208 12.99 -6.10 12.75
N PRO A 209 12.73 -7.40 13.02
CA PRO A 209 12.85 -7.96 14.35
C PRO A 209 14.27 -7.86 14.92
N ALA A 210 14.35 -7.55 16.20
CA ALA A 210 15.57 -7.63 16.99
C ALA A 210 15.45 -8.80 17.97
N ARG A 211 16.27 -9.86 17.75
CA ARG A 211 16.31 -11.09 18.55
C ARG A 211 17.60 -11.16 19.34
N PHE A 212 17.51 -11.49 20.63
CA PHE A 212 18.64 -11.61 21.53
C PHE A 212 18.58 -12.92 22.30
N ASP A 213 19.72 -13.63 22.41
CA ASP A 213 19.86 -14.75 23.34
C ASP A 213 19.94 -14.17 24.77
N ILE A 214 18.91 -14.48 25.57
CA ILE A 214 18.84 -14.01 26.94
C ILE A 214 19.19 -15.09 27.97
N SER A 215 19.46 -16.33 27.53
CA SER A 215 19.78 -17.49 28.40
C SER A 215 20.84 -17.20 29.47
N PRO A 216 21.99 -16.52 29.14
CA PRO A 216 23.04 -16.26 30.11
C PRO A 216 22.63 -15.26 31.23
N TYR A 217 21.56 -14.53 31.03
CA TYR A 217 21.10 -13.47 31.93
C TYR A 217 19.93 -13.88 32.82
N LEU A 218 19.33 -15.06 32.57
CA LEU A 218 18.14 -15.54 33.27
C LEU A 218 18.47 -16.08 34.67
N LYS A 219 17.49 -15.95 35.54
CA LYS A 219 17.45 -16.62 36.88
C LYS A 219 16.14 -17.39 37.05
N LYS A 220 16.09 -18.34 37.97
CA LYS A 220 14.83 -19.06 38.29
C LYS A 220 13.83 -18.09 38.92
N GLY A 221 12.55 -18.26 38.53
CA GLY A 221 11.45 -17.38 38.94
C GLY A 221 11.38 -16.09 38.17
N GLU A 222 11.06 -15.02 38.86
CA GLU A 222 10.82 -13.73 38.25
C GLU A 222 12.12 -13.08 37.71
N ASN A 223 12.08 -12.66 36.47
CA ASN A 223 13.12 -11.91 35.76
C ASN A 223 12.61 -10.50 35.43
N VAL A 224 13.53 -9.57 35.26
CA VAL A 224 13.25 -8.17 34.91
C VAL A 224 13.83 -7.89 33.52
N VAL A 225 13.00 -7.42 32.60
CA VAL A 225 13.43 -6.80 31.35
C VAL A 225 13.34 -5.28 31.48
N ALA A 226 14.38 -4.60 31.01
CA ALA A 226 14.41 -3.15 30.87
C ALA A 226 14.83 -2.78 29.45
N ALA A 227 14.10 -1.84 28.81
CA ALA A 227 14.44 -1.31 27.50
C ALA A 227 14.43 0.22 27.54
N GLU A 228 15.44 0.83 26.95
CA GLU A 228 15.57 2.29 26.83
C GLU A 228 15.49 2.66 25.37
N VAL A 229 14.38 3.29 24.97
CA VAL A 229 14.04 3.59 23.57
C VAL A 229 14.25 5.06 23.28
N TYR A 230 15.03 5.39 22.25
CA TYR A 230 15.29 6.75 21.79
C TYR A 230 14.41 7.06 20.59
N ARG A 231 13.79 8.26 20.60
CA ARG A 231 12.92 8.71 19.50
C ARG A 231 13.67 8.84 18.19
N HIS A 232 14.88 9.38 18.22
CA HIS A 232 15.70 9.58 17.04
C HIS A 232 17.08 8.96 17.23
N SER A 233 17.58 8.37 16.16
CA SER A 233 18.94 7.88 16.03
C SER A 233 19.46 8.18 14.63
N ASP A 234 20.72 7.91 14.34
CA ASP A 234 21.25 7.95 13.00
C ASP A 234 20.48 7.03 12.04
N GLY A 235 19.91 5.92 12.54
CA GLY A 235 19.02 5.05 11.77
C GLY A 235 17.81 5.77 11.17
N ALA A 236 17.30 6.81 11.86
CA ALA A 236 16.18 7.62 11.36
C ALA A 236 16.50 8.41 10.08
N TYR A 237 17.78 8.56 9.71
CA TYR A 237 18.15 9.14 8.40
C TYR A 237 17.80 8.24 7.21
N LEU A 238 17.69 6.94 7.42
CA LEU A 238 17.19 5.98 6.42
C LEU A 238 15.70 5.64 6.60
N GLU A 239 15.00 6.30 7.50
CA GLU A 239 13.60 6.07 7.83
C GLU A 239 12.79 7.36 7.64
N CYS A 240 12.99 8.03 6.49
CA CYS A 240 12.34 9.29 6.14
C CYS A 240 11.05 9.08 5.34
N GLN A 241 10.31 8.01 5.63
CA GLN A 241 9.06 7.68 4.93
C GLN A 241 8.00 8.75 5.15
N ASP A 242 7.10 8.90 4.17
CA ASP A 242 5.96 9.82 4.21
C ASP A 242 4.87 9.30 5.17
N MET A 243 5.07 9.51 6.47
CA MET A 243 4.20 9.06 7.54
C MET A 243 4.36 9.89 8.81
N PHE A 244 3.46 9.73 9.79
CA PHE A 244 3.69 10.27 11.12
C PHE A 244 4.99 9.72 11.72
N ARG A 245 5.80 10.59 12.31
CA ARG A 245 7.02 10.24 13.06
C ARG A 245 6.61 9.89 14.49
N LEU A 246 6.38 8.62 14.72
CA LEU A 246 5.98 8.06 16.00
C LEU A 246 7.11 7.21 16.56
N SER A 247 7.03 6.84 17.82
CA SER A 247 8.11 6.14 18.53
C SER A 247 7.57 5.14 19.53
N GLY A 248 8.43 4.23 19.97
CA GLY A 248 8.15 3.25 21.00
C GLY A 248 8.24 1.81 20.52
N ILE A 249 7.83 0.88 21.39
CA ILE A 249 7.72 -0.55 21.06
C ILE A 249 6.36 -0.76 20.40
N PHE A 250 6.34 -0.65 19.05
CA PHE A 250 5.09 -0.61 18.29
C PHE A 250 4.67 -1.95 17.68
N ARG A 251 5.50 -2.99 17.75
CA ARG A 251 5.14 -4.37 17.39
C ARG A 251 5.35 -5.31 18.58
N ASN A 252 5.03 -6.59 18.41
CA ASN A 252 5.03 -7.58 19.48
C ASN A 252 6.38 -7.73 20.16
N VAL A 253 6.34 -8.01 21.47
CA VAL A 253 7.47 -8.51 22.26
C VAL A 253 7.15 -9.91 22.72
N SER A 254 8.09 -10.83 22.51
CA SER A 254 7.92 -12.23 22.90
C SER A 254 9.21 -12.85 23.42
N ILE A 255 9.07 -13.94 24.17
CA ILE A 255 10.14 -14.87 24.47
C ILE A 255 9.80 -16.24 23.90
N PHE A 256 10.82 -16.98 23.47
CA PHE A 256 10.65 -18.35 23.02
C PHE A 256 11.89 -19.18 23.32
N ALA A 257 11.69 -20.52 23.38
CA ALA A 257 12.74 -21.45 23.77
C ALA A 257 13.05 -22.44 22.64
N LEU A 258 14.35 -22.61 22.34
CA LEU A 258 14.84 -23.55 21.34
C LEU A 258 15.72 -24.62 22.01
N PRO A 259 15.72 -25.87 21.51
CA PRO A 259 16.66 -26.90 22.00
C PRO A 259 18.11 -26.56 21.64
N LYS A 260 19.09 -27.13 22.32
CA LYS A 260 20.52 -26.86 22.06
C LYS A 260 20.96 -27.28 20.65
N VAL A 261 20.29 -28.25 20.04
CA VAL A 261 20.38 -28.51 18.59
C VAL A 261 19.05 -28.17 18.01
N HIS A 262 19.01 -27.19 17.11
CA HIS A 262 17.77 -26.68 16.54
C HIS A 262 17.93 -26.26 15.07
N VAL A 263 16.83 -26.21 14.35
CA VAL A 263 16.77 -25.54 13.05
C VAL A 263 16.91 -24.04 13.28
N ARG A 264 18.06 -23.48 12.87
CA ARG A 264 18.31 -22.03 12.98
C ARG A 264 17.59 -21.26 11.91
N ASP A 265 17.57 -21.80 10.67
CA ASP A 265 16.99 -21.15 9.50
C ASP A 265 16.67 -22.18 8.42
N PHE A 266 15.77 -21.84 7.50
CA PHE A 266 15.57 -22.62 6.28
C PHE A 266 15.06 -21.75 5.14
N PHE A 267 15.31 -22.21 3.89
CA PHE A 267 14.82 -21.55 2.69
C PHE A 267 14.08 -22.55 1.80
N VAL A 268 12.84 -22.22 1.45
CA VAL A 268 11.94 -23.04 0.63
C VAL A 268 12.00 -22.59 -0.83
N HIS A 269 12.28 -23.52 -1.72
CA HIS A 269 12.29 -23.30 -3.17
C HIS A 269 11.27 -24.21 -3.84
N THR A 270 10.43 -23.64 -4.71
CA THR A 270 9.45 -24.37 -5.51
C THR A 270 9.61 -24.02 -6.99
N ASN A 271 9.77 -25.06 -7.84
CA ASN A 271 9.89 -24.88 -9.28
C ASN A 271 9.34 -26.12 -10.01
N PRO A 272 8.91 -25.99 -11.28
CA PRO A 272 8.67 -27.14 -12.13
C PRO A 272 9.86 -28.10 -12.13
N ALA A 273 9.60 -29.41 -12.06
CA ALA A 273 10.67 -30.42 -11.87
C ALA A 273 11.64 -30.48 -13.04
N ASP A 274 11.20 -30.15 -14.25
CA ASP A 274 12.00 -30.12 -15.49
C ASP A 274 12.77 -28.81 -15.68
N GLN A 275 12.56 -27.80 -14.83
CA GLN A 275 13.36 -26.57 -14.83
C GLN A 275 14.72 -26.84 -14.17
N LYS A 276 15.79 -26.90 -14.99
CA LYS A 276 17.12 -27.24 -14.49
C LYS A 276 17.81 -26.11 -13.73
N ASP A 277 17.63 -24.89 -14.20
CA ASP A 277 18.26 -23.67 -13.66
C ASP A 277 17.27 -22.85 -12.86
N TRP A 278 16.73 -23.42 -11.79
CA TRP A 278 15.75 -22.77 -10.92
C TRP A 278 16.28 -21.51 -10.23
N ALA A 279 17.59 -21.33 -10.21
CA ALA A 279 18.23 -20.13 -9.65
C ALA A 279 18.23 -18.93 -10.60
N LEU A 280 17.89 -19.11 -11.88
CA LEU A 280 17.96 -18.08 -12.91
C LEU A 280 16.55 -17.77 -13.44
N ASN A 281 15.77 -17.06 -12.66
CA ASN A 281 14.40 -16.68 -13.06
C ASN A 281 14.34 -15.51 -14.02
N ILE A 282 15.50 -14.96 -14.43
CA ILE A 282 15.56 -13.74 -15.20
C ILE A 282 16.11 -14.05 -16.59
N ASP A 283 15.33 -13.76 -17.63
CA ASP A 283 15.62 -13.70 -19.06
C ASP A 283 16.27 -14.94 -19.73
N HIS A 284 16.84 -15.86 -18.96
CA HIS A 284 17.60 -17.00 -19.47
C HIS A 284 17.02 -18.36 -19.08
N ALA A 285 16.09 -18.43 -18.15
CA ALA A 285 15.45 -19.67 -17.78
C ALA A 285 14.45 -20.11 -18.85
N LYS A 286 14.58 -21.33 -19.34
CA LYS A 286 13.44 -21.96 -20.01
C LYS A 286 12.39 -22.23 -18.95
N PRO A 287 11.18 -21.64 -19.06
CA PRO A 287 10.11 -21.95 -18.13
C PRO A 287 9.89 -23.45 -18.12
N GLY A 288 9.82 -24.05 -16.93
CA GLY A 288 9.46 -25.43 -16.79
C GLY A 288 7.99 -25.68 -17.14
N THR A 289 7.60 -26.94 -17.22
CA THR A 289 6.23 -27.37 -17.51
C THR A 289 5.35 -27.15 -16.28
N VAL A 290 4.55 -26.10 -16.28
CA VAL A 290 3.73 -25.66 -15.13
C VAL A 290 2.70 -26.74 -14.74
N ASP A 291 2.09 -27.44 -15.70
CA ASP A 291 1.12 -28.51 -15.47
C ASP A 291 1.76 -29.88 -15.14
N GLY A 292 3.07 -29.91 -14.98
CA GLY A 292 3.87 -31.09 -14.69
C GLY A 292 4.10 -31.35 -13.21
N ASP A 293 5.12 -32.14 -12.93
CA ASP A 293 5.61 -32.38 -11.58
C ASP A 293 6.43 -31.17 -11.08
N TRP A 294 6.44 -30.97 -9.77
CA TRP A 294 7.10 -29.85 -9.12
C TRP A 294 8.15 -30.32 -8.12
N ARG A 295 9.24 -29.56 -8.05
CA ARG A 295 10.31 -29.70 -7.07
C ARG A 295 10.00 -28.83 -5.85
N LEU A 296 10.13 -29.41 -4.67
CA LEU A 296 10.24 -28.72 -3.39
C LEU A 296 11.62 -29.02 -2.82
N GLN A 297 12.47 -28.00 -2.76
CA GLN A 297 13.77 -28.07 -2.10
C GLN A 297 13.74 -27.19 -0.87
N VAL A 298 14.31 -27.67 0.22
CA VAL A 298 14.44 -26.91 1.47
C VAL A 298 15.90 -26.94 1.90
N ASP A 299 16.55 -25.79 1.84
CA ASP A 299 17.87 -25.60 2.40
C ASP A 299 17.73 -25.30 3.89
N VAL A 300 18.43 -26.04 4.75
CA VAL A 300 18.27 -26.00 6.20
C VAL A 300 19.61 -25.72 6.86
N ASP A 301 19.62 -24.74 7.76
CA ASP A 301 20.70 -24.46 8.70
C ASP A 301 20.33 -25.02 10.07
N VAL A 302 21.15 -25.93 10.59
CA VAL A 302 21.01 -26.50 11.95
C VAL A 302 22.11 -25.94 12.83
N ARG A 303 21.74 -25.39 14.00
CA ARG A 303 22.69 -24.86 15.00
C ARG A 303 22.88 -25.86 16.11
N ASN A 304 24.15 -26.06 16.51
CA ASN A 304 24.54 -26.85 17.65
C ASN A 304 25.20 -25.96 18.73
N LEU A 305 24.59 -25.90 19.91
CA LEU A 305 25.07 -25.15 21.06
C LEU A 305 25.67 -26.06 22.16
N PHE A 306 25.79 -27.39 21.93
CA PHE A 306 26.55 -28.26 22.80
C PHE A 306 28.05 -28.00 22.67
N PRO A 307 28.86 -28.27 23.74
CA PRO A 307 30.30 -28.18 23.65
C PRO A 307 30.87 -29.03 22.50
N ALA A 308 31.96 -28.56 21.87
CA ALA A 308 32.62 -29.26 20.74
C ALA A 308 33.09 -30.68 21.08
N THR A 309 33.22 -31.01 22.35
CA THR A 309 33.58 -32.36 22.84
C THR A 309 32.43 -33.36 22.78
N GLN A 310 31.19 -32.89 22.64
CA GLN A 310 30.00 -33.74 22.57
C GLN A 310 29.80 -34.21 21.13
N LYS A 311 29.86 -35.51 20.86
CA LYS A 311 29.50 -36.07 19.56
C LYS A 311 27.97 -36.12 19.44
N LEU A 312 27.49 -35.72 18.28
CA LEU A 312 26.08 -35.72 17.90
C LEU A 312 25.88 -36.54 16.61
N ASP A 313 26.29 -37.85 16.69
CA ASP A 313 26.29 -38.73 15.51
C ASP A 313 24.88 -39.25 15.13
N ASP A 314 23.92 -39.22 16.06
CA ASP A 314 22.55 -39.77 15.89
C ASP A 314 21.47 -38.68 15.67
N CYS A 315 21.85 -37.56 15.07
CA CYS A 315 20.87 -36.54 14.65
C CYS A 315 20.37 -36.81 13.25
N THR A 316 19.07 -36.67 13.03
CA THR A 316 18.43 -36.70 11.70
C THR A 316 17.51 -35.52 11.52
N ILE A 317 17.37 -35.07 10.25
CA ILE A 317 16.33 -34.10 9.85
C ILE A 317 15.48 -34.66 8.74
N SER A 318 14.17 -34.54 8.89
CA SER A 318 13.21 -34.99 7.87
C SER A 318 12.28 -33.87 7.45
N MET A 319 11.74 -33.99 6.24
CA MET A 319 10.79 -33.09 5.63
C MET A 319 9.49 -33.85 5.30
N ALA A 320 8.35 -33.31 5.71
CA ALA A 320 7.03 -33.80 5.35
C ALA A 320 6.14 -32.62 4.87
N LEU A 321 5.31 -32.89 3.85
CA LEU A 321 4.38 -31.93 3.29
C LEU A 321 2.93 -32.36 3.55
N TYR A 322 2.09 -31.46 4.04
CA TYR A 322 0.69 -31.71 4.34
C TYR A 322 -0.21 -30.79 3.51
N ASP A 323 -1.35 -31.31 3.04
CA ASP A 323 -2.37 -30.51 2.36
C ASP A 323 -3.17 -29.64 3.35
N SER A 324 -4.09 -28.84 2.82
CA SER A 324 -4.95 -27.95 3.61
C SER A 324 -5.88 -28.69 4.61
N ALA A 325 -6.12 -29.99 4.41
CA ALA A 325 -6.86 -30.85 5.33
C ALA A 325 -5.96 -31.52 6.39
N GLY A 326 -4.65 -31.27 6.36
CA GLY A 326 -3.66 -31.89 7.24
C GLY A 326 -3.28 -33.32 6.87
N LYS A 327 -3.59 -33.75 5.64
CA LYS A 327 -3.21 -35.06 5.12
C LYS A 327 -1.82 -35.00 4.52
N LEU A 328 -0.98 -36.02 4.83
CA LEU A 328 0.36 -36.15 4.24
C LEU A 328 0.29 -36.27 2.72
N VAL A 329 1.09 -35.49 2.02
CA VAL A 329 1.30 -35.54 0.58
C VAL A 329 2.65 -36.23 0.31
N GLU A 330 2.60 -37.40 -0.24
CA GLU A 330 3.80 -38.18 -0.53
C GLU A 330 4.50 -37.68 -1.80
N PRO A 331 5.83 -37.58 -1.80
CA PRO A 331 6.58 -37.27 -3.02
C PRO A 331 6.54 -38.43 -4.00
N VAL A 332 6.76 -38.12 -5.29
CA VAL A 332 6.93 -39.09 -6.35
C VAL A 332 8.23 -39.86 -6.10
N LYS A 333 8.15 -41.20 -6.07
CA LYS A 333 9.33 -42.09 -5.95
C LYS A 333 10.01 -42.20 -7.30
N PRO A 334 11.25 -41.74 -7.48
CA PRO A 334 11.96 -41.95 -8.73
C PRO A 334 12.22 -43.41 -9.00
N LYS A 335 12.04 -43.88 -10.23
CA LYS A 335 12.22 -45.29 -10.64
C LYS A 335 13.65 -45.81 -10.48
N ASP A 336 14.66 -44.94 -10.54
CA ASP A 336 16.08 -45.34 -10.65
C ASP A 336 17.03 -44.56 -9.72
N ALA A 337 16.55 -43.90 -8.68
CA ALA A 337 17.41 -43.18 -7.76
C ALA A 337 17.61 -43.94 -6.46
N PRO A 338 18.79 -43.86 -5.81
CA PRO A 338 19.01 -44.44 -4.46
C PRO A 338 18.17 -43.73 -3.37
N TYR A 339 17.15 -43.05 -3.78
CA TYR A 339 16.24 -42.22 -3.01
C TYR A 339 15.01 -43.10 -2.70
N ASP A 340 14.87 -43.50 -1.45
CA ASP A 340 13.83 -44.43 -1.00
C ASP A 340 12.47 -43.75 -0.78
N GLY A 341 12.32 -42.46 -1.12
CA GLY A 341 11.14 -41.62 -0.90
C GLY A 341 11.03 -41.09 0.53
N VAL A 342 11.96 -41.43 1.41
CA VAL A 342 12.11 -40.90 2.75
C VAL A 342 12.97 -39.64 2.68
N MET A 343 12.38 -38.48 2.95
CA MET A 343 13.12 -37.24 2.95
C MET A 343 13.76 -37.00 4.32
N GLU A 344 14.41 -38.02 4.85
CA GLU A 344 15.15 -37.96 6.11
C GLU A 344 16.67 -38.07 5.77
N LYS A 345 17.46 -37.19 6.38
CA LYS A 345 18.91 -37.20 6.26
C LYS A 345 19.56 -37.25 7.61
N PRO A 346 20.61 -38.10 7.77
CA PRO A 346 21.47 -38.08 8.95
C PRO A 346 22.31 -36.78 8.95
N LEU A 347 22.45 -36.19 10.10
CA LEU A 347 23.26 -34.99 10.34
C LEU A 347 24.50 -35.41 11.11
N ARG A 348 25.68 -35.34 10.48
CA ARG A 348 26.96 -35.60 11.15
C ARG A 348 27.50 -34.29 11.73
N ILE A 349 27.02 -33.94 12.90
CA ILE A 349 27.39 -32.66 13.58
C ILE A 349 28.58 -32.96 14.49
N THR A 350 29.82 -32.80 14.00
CA THR A 350 31.03 -32.99 14.79
C THR A 350 31.74 -31.64 14.96
N GLY A 351 31.69 -31.08 16.17
CA GLY A 351 32.44 -29.89 16.53
C GLY A 351 32.09 -28.57 15.78
N MET A 352 31.09 -28.58 14.89
CA MET A 352 30.65 -27.41 14.14
C MET A 352 29.49 -26.74 14.87
N LYS A 353 29.51 -25.39 14.94
CA LYS A 353 28.43 -24.61 15.53
C LYS A 353 27.18 -24.62 14.65
N ASP A 354 27.34 -24.42 13.36
CA ASP A 354 26.27 -24.40 12.37
C ASP A 354 26.55 -25.44 11.25
N PHE A 355 25.52 -26.18 10.86
CA PHE A 355 25.57 -27.20 9.83
C PHE A 355 24.50 -26.96 8.77
N LYS A 356 24.88 -27.01 7.47
CA LYS A 356 23.97 -26.79 6.35
C LYS A 356 23.64 -28.08 5.61
N THR A 357 22.39 -28.30 5.28
CA THR A 357 21.93 -29.42 4.46
C THR A 357 20.76 -28.99 3.58
N SER A 358 20.42 -29.81 2.59
CA SER A 358 19.25 -29.61 1.73
C SER A 358 18.42 -30.89 1.67
N LEU A 359 17.10 -30.73 1.73
CA LEU A 359 16.11 -31.78 1.53
C LEU A 359 15.38 -31.51 0.21
N LEU A 360 15.07 -32.56 -0.55
CA LEU A 360 14.47 -32.46 -1.87
C LEU A 360 13.32 -33.46 -2.04
N GLY A 361 12.15 -33.00 -2.47
CA GLY A 361 11.02 -33.84 -2.88
C GLY A 361 10.48 -33.42 -4.26
N ILE A 362 9.99 -34.39 -5.03
CA ILE A 362 9.24 -34.14 -6.26
C ILE A 362 7.78 -34.48 -5.98
N TYR A 363 6.87 -33.59 -6.33
CA TYR A 363 5.43 -33.75 -6.10
C TYR A 363 4.69 -33.73 -7.42
N SER A 364 3.76 -34.69 -7.61
CA SER A 364 3.03 -34.80 -8.87
C SER A 364 1.88 -33.81 -8.92
N LYS A 365 1.93 -32.91 -9.89
CA LYS A 365 0.86 -31.95 -10.22
C LYS A 365 0.20 -31.32 -8.99
N PRO A 366 0.98 -30.69 -8.10
CA PRO A 366 0.40 -30.03 -6.93
C PRO A 366 -0.54 -28.90 -7.37
N LYS A 367 -1.51 -28.55 -6.54
CA LYS A 367 -2.29 -27.33 -6.75
C LYS A 367 -1.38 -26.11 -6.55
N LEU A 368 -1.32 -25.28 -7.57
CA LEU A 368 -0.45 -24.10 -7.55
C LEU A 368 -1.05 -22.95 -6.73
N TRP A 369 -0.17 -22.11 -6.21
CA TRP A 369 -0.55 -20.89 -5.53
C TRP A 369 -0.56 -19.72 -6.51
N SER A 370 -1.65 -18.95 -6.52
CA SER A 370 -1.75 -17.66 -7.19
C SER A 370 -2.65 -16.70 -6.39
N ALA A 371 -2.70 -15.42 -6.74
CA ALA A 371 -3.62 -14.50 -6.08
C ALA A 371 -5.10 -14.81 -6.36
N GLU A 372 -5.40 -15.52 -7.44
CA GLU A 372 -6.78 -15.96 -7.79
C GLU A 372 -7.16 -17.27 -7.09
N ASP A 373 -6.19 -18.20 -6.93
CA ASP A 373 -6.39 -19.51 -6.32
C ASP A 373 -5.22 -19.82 -5.37
N PRO A 374 -5.27 -19.37 -4.10
CA PRO A 374 -4.14 -19.41 -3.16
C PRO A 374 -4.03 -20.76 -2.45
N ASN A 375 -3.71 -21.83 -3.18
CA ASN A 375 -3.54 -23.15 -2.63
C ASN A 375 -2.26 -23.26 -1.77
N LEU A 376 -2.41 -23.58 -0.50
CA LEU A 376 -1.33 -23.71 0.47
C LEU A 376 -1.21 -25.13 1.00
N TYR A 377 0.05 -25.53 1.17
CA TYR A 377 0.47 -26.71 1.91
C TYR A 377 1.18 -26.30 3.18
N THR A 378 1.36 -27.26 4.11
CA THR A 378 2.20 -27.05 5.30
C THR A 378 3.42 -27.96 5.23
N LEU A 379 4.58 -27.34 5.15
CA LEU A 379 5.86 -27.98 5.35
C LEU A 379 6.11 -28.18 6.84
N VAL A 380 6.54 -29.37 7.24
CA VAL A 380 7.02 -29.66 8.59
C VAL A 380 8.42 -30.28 8.50
N LEU A 381 9.40 -29.62 9.12
CA LEU A 381 10.73 -30.18 9.33
C LEU A 381 10.78 -30.77 10.73
N THR A 382 11.24 -32.02 10.87
CA THR A 382 11.39 -32.70 12.17
C THR A 382 12.87 -32.99 12.40
N LEU A 383 13.40 -32.39 13.46
CA LEU A 383 14.76 -32.69 13.96
C LEU A 383 14.67 -33.72 15.07
N LYS A 384 15.41 -34.82 14.92
CA LYS A 384 15.50 -35.87 15.93
C LYS A 384 16.96 -36.03 16.38
N ARG A 385 17.12 -36.43 17.65
CA ARG A 385 18.37 -36.82 18.26
C ARG A 385 18.14 -38.09 19.09
N ASP A 386 19.02 -39.12 18.95
CA ASP A 386 18.89 -40.42 19.61
C ASP A 386 17.48 -41.03 19.38
N GLY A 387 16.92 -40.86 18.18
CA GLY A 387 15.57 -41.32 17.82
C GLY A 387 14.40 -40.54 18.41
N LYS A 388 14.66 -39.53 19.26
CA LYS A 388 13.63 -38.68 19.87
C LYS A 388 13.50 -37.36 19.12
N THR A 389 12.28 -36.87 18.96
CA THR A 389 12.01 -35.54 18.39
C THR A 389 12.52 -34.47 19.34
N GLU A 390 13.47 -33.65 18.89
CA GLU A 390 13.95 -32.43 19.58
C GLU A 390 13.03 -31.25 19.29
N GLU A 391 12.67 -31.09 18.02
CA GLU A 391 11.72 -30.07 17.58
C GLU A 391 11.04 -30.39 16.25
N MET A 392 9.93 -29.72 16.00
CA MET A 392 9.31 -29.58 14.69
C MET A 392 9.23 -28.10 14.38
N VAL A 393 9.60 -27.71 13.16
CA VAL A 393 9.35 -26.35 12.65
C VAL A 393 8.49 -26.42 11.42
N SER A 394 7.65 -25.42 11.17
CA SER A 394 6.72 -25.45 10.06
C SER A 394 6.62 -24.11 9.35
N SER A 395 6.20 -24.17 8.09
CA SER A 395 5.90 -23.02 7.25
C SER A 395 4.81 -23.36 6.25
N ARG A 396 4.06 -22.33 5.81
CA ARG A 396 3.17 -22.47 4.65
C ARG A 396 4.01 -22.50 3.37
N VAL A 397 3.61 -23.36 2.43
CA VAL A 397 4.22 -23.49 1.11
C VAL A 397 3.16 -23.34 0.03
N GLY A 398 3.37 -22.43 -0.89
CA GLY A 398 2.64 -22.33 -2.15
C GLY A 398 3.55 -22.72 -3.31
N PHE A 399 3.15 -23.74 -4.08
CA PHE A 399 3.87 -24.06 -5.31
C PHE A 399 3.63 -22.95 -6.33
N ARG A 400 4.66 -22.17 -6.62
CA ARG A 400 4.64 -21.10 -7.60
C ARG A 400 6.00 -20.88 -8.23
N ASN A 401 5.98 -20.32 -9.42
CA ASN A 401 7.17 -19.94 -10.18
C ASN A 401 7.01 -18.50 -10.66
N VAL A 402 8.04 -17.68 -10.48
CA VAL A 402 8.13 -16.31 -10.98
C VAL A 402 9.26 -16.24 -11.99
N VAL A 403 8.98 -15.75 -13.20
CA VAL A 403 9.94 -15.69 -14.31
C VAL A 403 9.76 -14.37 -15.07
N ILE A 404 10.87 -13.77 -15.50
CA ILE A 404 10.87 -12.72 -16.52
C ILE A 404 11.30 -13.38 -17.83
N LYS A 405 10.48 -13.26 -18.87
CA LYS A 405 10.77 -13.76 -20.21
C LYS A 405 10.34 -12.74 -21.25
N ASP A 406 11.22 -12.43 -22.20
CA ASP A 406 10.96 -11.49 -23.30
C ASP A 406 10.44 -10.13 -22.78
N SER A 407 10.99 -9.66 -21.65
CA SER A 407 10.55 -8.46 -20.91
C SER A 407 9.10 -8.50 -20.42
N VAL A 408 8.55 -9.68 -20.16
CA VAL A 408 7.24 -9.90 -19.54
C VAL A 408 7.43 -10.62 -18.21
N PHE A 409 6.75 -10.12 -17.19
CA PHE A 409 6.71 -10.74 -15.87
C PHE A 409 5.65 -11.83 -15.83
N LEU A 410 6.04 -13.04 -15.45
CA LEU A 410 5.17 -14.21 -15.44
C LEU A 410 5.08 -14.82 -14.04
N VAL A 411 3.88 -15.18 -13.62
CA VAL A 411 3.61 -16.04 -12.48
C VAL A 411 2.97 -17.32 -12.99
N ASN A 412 3.55 -18.48 -12.66
CA ASN A 412 3.07 -19.77 -13.17
C ASN A 412 2.86 -19.78 -14.69
N GLY A 413 3.77 -19.14 -15.42
CA GLY A 413 3.72 -19.04 -16.88
C GLY A 413 2.71 -18.06 -17.47
N GLN A 414 1.95 -17.34 -16.66
CA GLN A 414 0.94 -16.36 -17.10
C GLN A 414 1.40 -14.91 -16.90
N PRO A 415 1.14 -14.00 -17.85
CA PRO A 415 1.50 -12.59 -17.76
C PRO A 415 0.51 -11.83 -16.85
N VAL A 416 0.55 -12.12 -15.56
CA VAL A 416 -0.39 -11.56 -14.60
C VAL A 416 -0.34 -10.03 -14.53
N LYS A 417 -1.47 -9.41 -14.23
CA LYS A 417 -1.57 -7.98 -13.94
C LYS A 417 -1.62 -7.77 -12.43
N VAL A 418 -0.68 -6.99 -11.89
CA VAL A 418 -0.68 -6.61 -10.47
C VAL A 418 -1.54 -5.36 -10.28
N LYS A 419 -2.69 -5.54 -9.66
CA LYS A 419 -3.73 -4.54 -9.35
C LYS A 419 -3.54 -4.12 -7.92
N GLY A 420 -2.62 -3.16 -7.70
CA GLY A 420 -2.02 -2.92 -6.41
C GLY A 420 -2.42 -1.64 -5.73
N VAL A 421 -2.12 -1.62 -4.43
CA VAL A 421 -2.11 -0.44 -3.57
C VAL A 421 -0.82 -0.40 -2.76
N ASN A 422 -0.35 0.80 -2.44
CA ASN A 422 0.70 1.03 -1.45
C ASN A 422 0.08 0.97 -0.05
N ARG A 423 0.74 0.34 0.92
CA ARG A 423 0.18 0.18 2.27
C ARG A 423 1.15 0.58 3.35
N HIS A 424 0.82 1.63 4.09
CA HIS A 424 1.42 1.95 5.38
C HIS A 424 0.75 1.18 6.53
N GLU A 425 1.52 0.88 7.58
CA GLU A 425 0.98 0.40 8.86
C GLU A 425 0.63 1.60 9.73
N SER A 426 -0.64 1.96 9.75
CA SER A 426 -1.17 3.07 10.52
C SER A 426 -2.56 2.76 11.07
N HIS A 427 -2.80 3.18 12.32
CA HIS A 427 -4.12 3.10 12.96
C HIS A 427 -4.35 4.34 13.82
N PRO A 428 -5.55 4.95 13.79
CA PRO A 428 -5.78 6.24 14.42
C PRO A 428 -5.67 6.24 15.94
N GLU A 429 -5.79 5.07 16.60
CA GLU A 429 -5.70 4.93 18.05
C GLU A 429 -4.34 4.41 18.56
N THR A 430 -3.64 3.61 17.75
CA THR A 430 -2.43 2.87 18.15
C THR A 430 -1.18 3.30 17.40
N GLY A 431 -1.30 4.22 16.44
CA GLY A 431 -0.17 4.70 15.64
C GLY A 431 0.30 3.63 14.65
N HIS A 432 1.58 3.24 14.73
CA HIS A 432 2.17 2.24 13.82
C HIS A 432 1.79 0.78 14.14
N TYR A 433 1.04 0.54 15.20
CA TYR A 433 0.54 -0.78 15.51
C TYR A 433 -0.83 -1.01 14.88
N VAL A 434 -0.93 -2.03 14.03
CA VAL A 434 -2.19 -2.53 13.46
C VAL A 434 -2.43 -3.93 14.03
N THR A 435 -3.62 -4.17 14.59
CA THR A 435 -3.90 -5.47 15.21
C THR A 435 -4.09 -6.57 14.14
N PRO A 436 -3.93 -7.87 14.50
CA PRO A 436 -4.19 -8.98 13.59
C PRO A 436 -5.59 -8.92 12.94
N GLU A 437 -6.61 -8.58 13.71
CA GLU A 437 -8.00 -8.47 13.24
C GLU A 437 -8.17 -7.33 12.22
N GLN A 438 -7.49 -6.19 12.45
CA GLN A 438 -7.51 -5.05 11.53
C GLN A 438 -6.75 -5.37 10.24
N MET A 439 -5.60 -6.05 10.33
CA MET A 439 -4.86 -6.51 9.14
C MET A 439 -5.71 -7.48 8.30
N GLU A 440 -6.42 -8.42 8.96
CA GLU A 440 -7.31 -9.34 8.25
C GLU A 440 -8.50 -8.62 7.60
N GLN A 441 -9.09 -7.63 8.30
CA GLN A 441 -10.12 -6.75 7.74
C GLN A 441 -9.64 -6.04 6.47
N GLU A 442 -8.44 -5.46 6.50
CA GLU A 442 -7.85 -4.76 5.35
C GLU A 442 -7.67 -5.70 4.16
N VAL A 443 -7.08 -6.88 4.36
CA VAL A 443 -6.90 -7.87 3.30
C VAL A 443 -8.23 -8.32 2.71
N GLN A 444 -9.26 -8.53 3.54
CA GLN A 444 -10.60 -8.85 3.07
C GLN A 444 -11.23 -7.70 2.27
N MET A 445 -11.00 -6.44 2.68
CA MET A 445 -11.46 -5.27 1.92
C MET A 445 -10.73 -5.17 0.57
N MET A 446 -9.44 -5.45 0.52
CA MET A 446 -8.67 -5.52 -0.73
C MET A 446 -9.24 -6.55 -1.69
N LYS A 447 -9.54 -7.77 -1.22
CA LYS A 447 -10.20 -8.81 -2.04
C LYS A 447 -11.55 -8.35 -2.58
N ARG A 448 -12.36 -7.66 -1.75
CA ARG A 448 -13.67 -7.11 -2.15
C ARG A 448 -13.56 -5.98 -3.19
N ALA A 449 -12.42 -5.32 -3.25
CA ALA A 449 -12.11 -4.27 -4.23
C ALA A 449 -11.30 -4.78 -5.46
N ASN A 450 -11.24 -6.10 -5.69
CA ASN A 450 -10.47 -6.71 -6.78
C ASN A 450 -8.94 -6.40 -6.74
N ILE A 451 -8.42 -5.93 -5.60
CA ILE A 451 -7.00 -5.73 -5.38
C ILE A 451 -6.34 -7.10 -5.20
N ASN A 452 -5.28 -7.35 -5.95
CA ASN A 452 -4.52 -8.60 -5.90
C ASN A 452 -3.04 -8.40 -5.54
N HIS A 453 -2.63 -7.15 -5.25
CA HIS A 453 -1.25 -6.80 -5.00
C HIS A 453 -1.13 -5.71 -3.93
N VAL A 454 -0.09 -5.81 -3.10
CA VAL A 454 0.30 -4.78 -2.13
C VAL A 454 1.80 -4.51 -2.25
N ARG A 455 2.17 -3.23 -2.34
CA ARG A 455 3.53 -2.79 -2.03
C ARG A 455 3.59 -2.42 -0.55
N CYS A 456 4.50 -3.06 0.19
CA CYS A 456 4.77 -2.72 1.58
C CYS A 456 5.55 -1.40 1.62
N SER A 457 4.84 -0.29 1.58
CA SER A 457 5.43 1.05 1.54
C SER A 457 5.71 1.56 2.97
N HIS A 458 6.94 1.96 3.33
CA HIS A 458 8.18 1.69 2.60
C HIS A 458 9.12 0.93 3.54
N TYR A 459 8.68 -0.20 4.02
CA TYR A 459 9.34 -1.06 5.01
C TYR A 459 8.65 -2.41 5.11
N PRO A 460 9.32 -3.46 5.59
CA PRO A 460 8.69 -4.75 5.82
C PRO A 460 7.54 -4.66 6.81
N ALA A 461 6.37 -5.16 6.42
CA ALA A 461 5.16 -5.18 7.26
C ALA A 461 5.29 -6.12 8.46
N ASP A 462 4.28 -6.12 9.35
CA ASP A 462 4.16 -7.11 10.43
C ASP A 462 4.19 -8.54 9.85
N PRO A 463 4.88 -9.52 10.47
CA PRO A 463 4.93 -10.90 9.99
C PRO A 463 3.56 -11.53 9.74
N TYR A 464 2.54 -11.19 10.54
CA TYR A 464 1.19 -11.71 10.37
C TYR A 464 0.52 -11.24 9.07
N PHE A 465 0.87 -10.05 8.57
CA PHE A 465 0.35 -9.54 7.29
C PHE A 465 0.74 -10.45 6.10
N TYR A 466 1.98 -10.94 6.07
CA TYR A 466 2.41 -11.89 5.01
C TYR A 466 1.66 -13.22 5.11
N TYR A 467 1.42 -13.73 6.33
CA TYR A 467 0.59 -14.91 6.53
C TYR A 467 -0.83 -14.71 5.94
N LEU A 468 -1.42 -13.52 6.11
CA LEU A 468 -2.72 -13.19 5.52
C LEU A 468 -2.63 -13.08 3.98
N CYS A 469 -1.58 -12.47 3.44
CA CYS A 469 -1.36 -12.39 1.99
C CYS A 469 -1.21 -13.79 1.37
N ASP A 470 -0.50 -14.69 2.03
CA ASP A 470 -0.40 -16.10 1.61
C ASP A 470 -1.77 -16.78 1.61
N LYS A 471 -2.56 -16.60 2.68
CA LYS A 471 -3.88 -17.21 2.89
C LYS A 471 -4.92 -16.72 1.89
N TYR A 472 -5.01 -15.41 1.69
CA TYR A 472 -6.06 -14.77 0.89
C TYR A 472 -5.71 -14.61 -0.59
N GLY A 473 -4.46 -14.83 -0.96
CA GLY A 473 -3.97 -14.61 -2.32
C GLY A 473 -3.81 -13.12 -2.65
N ILE A 474 -2.79 -12.50 -2.09
CA ILE A 474 -2.34 -11.15 -2.41
C ILE A 474 -0.86 -11.23 -2.78
N TYR A 475 -0.49 -10.81 -3.97
CA TYR A 475 0.91 -10.64 -4.35
C TYR A 475 1.55 -9.51 -3.54
N VAL A 476 2.77 -9.72 -3.07
CA VAL A 476 3.48 -8.74 -2.25
C VAL A 476 4.76 -8.30 -2.97
N GLN A 477 4.93 -6.99 -3.09
CA GLN A 477 6.24 -6.36 -3.23
C GLN A 477 6.73 -6.02 -1.83
N ASP A 478 7.71 -6.75 -1.35
CA ASP A 478 8.31 -6.47 -0.06
C ASP A 478 9.43 -5.45 -0.22
N GLU A 479 9.43 -4.42 0.63
CA GLU A 479 10.34 -3.28 0.49
C GLU A 479 11.18 -3.08 1.74
N ALA A 480 12.48 -2.84 1.53
CA ALA A 480 13.42 -2.61 2.60
C ALA A 480 13.18 -1.27 3.28
N ASN A 481 13.41 -1.21 4.60
CA ASN A 481 13.25 -0.02 5.43
C ASN A 481 14.35 1.03 5.15
N ILE A 482 14.32 1.57 3.91
CA ILE A 482 15.28 2.57 3.43
C ILE A 482 14.56 3.64 2.65
N GLU A 483 14.51 4.84 3.23
CA GLU A 483 14.14 6.07 2.56
C GLU A 483 14.94 7.24 3.13
N SER A 484 15.55 8.05 2.27
CA SER A 484 16.31 9.24 2.68
C SER A 484 15.90 10.47 1.88
N HIS A 485 14.59 10.61 1.62
CA HIS A 485 14.01 11.64 0.75
C HIS A 485 14.44 13.06 1.13
N GLY A 486 14.61 13.36 2.42
CA GLY A 486 15.09 14.66 2.88
C GLY A 486 16.53 15.00 2.47
N TYR A 487 17.32 14.04 1.95
CA TYR A 487 18.62 14.27 1.29
C TYR A 487 18.52 14.26 -0.24
N TYR A 488 17.32 14.14 -0.81
CA TYR A 488 17.04 14.10 -2.25
C TYR A 488 17.80 12.98 -3.00
N TYR A 489 17.99 13.14 -4.30
CA TYR A 489 18.47 12.09 -5.21
C TYR A 489 19.84 12.41 -5.82
N GLY A 490 20.41 13.56 -5.48
CA GLY A 490 21.69 14.03 -6.01
C GLY A 490 22.89 13.52 -5.22
N LYS A 491 23.99 14.24 -5.33
CA LYS A 491 25.27 13.90 -4.67
C LYS A 491 25.20 13.87 -3.14
N GLU A 492 24.22 14.54 -2.56
CA GLU A 492 24.01 14.57 -1.10
C GLU A 492 23.29 13.33 -0.56
N SER A 493 22.70 12.50 -1.45
CA SER A 493 22.00 11.30 -1.04
C SER A 493 22.89 10.35 -0.24
N LEU A 494 22.31 9.77 0.84
CA LEU A 494 22.99 8.81 1.71
C LEU A 494 23.29 7.48 1.01
N SER A 495 22.79 7.27 -0.21
CA SER A 495 23.14 6.10 -1.02
C SER A 495 24.56 6.13 -1.60
N HIS A 496 25.27 7.29 -1.54
CA HIS A 496 26.62 7.44 -2.08
C HIS A 496 27.74 7.20 -1.06
N PRO A 497 27.70 7.75 0.19
CA PRO A 497 28.74 7.53 1.16
C PRO A 497 28.89 6.07 1.56
N ILE A 498 30.11 5.55 1.54
CA ILE A 498 30.42 4.15 1.82
C ILE A 498 30.10 3.79 3.28
N GLU A 499 30.15 4.74 4.17
CA GLU A 499 29.84 4.62 5.60
C GLU A 499 28.43 4.11 5.83
N TRP A 500 27.50 4.44 4.94
CA TRP A 500 26.09 4.00 4.99
C TRP A 500 25.84 2.64 4.31
N MET A 501 26.84 2.08 3.58
CA MET A 501 26.66 0.80 2.89
C MET A 501 26.29 -0.36 3.84
N PRO A 502 26.93 -0.52 5.04
CA PRO A 502 26.52 -1.57 5.96
C PRO A 502 25.06 -1.49 6.36
N ALA A 503 24.53 -0.28 6.64
CA ALA A 503 23.13 -0.07 7.02
C ALA A 503 22.15 -0.40 5.86
N HIS A 504 22.50 -0.06 4.62
CA HIS A 504 21.71 -0.45 3.44
C HIS A 504 21.64 -1.97 3.29
N VAL A 505 22.79 -2.64 3.37
CA VAL A 505 22.86 -4.10 3.22
C VAL A 505 22.13 -4.82 4.37
N ASP A 506 22.33 -4.39 5.62
CA ASP A 506 21.68 -4.99 6.79
C ASP A 506 20.16 -4.95 6.67
N ARG A 507 19.57 -3.78 6.36
CA ARG A 507 18.13 -3.56 6.22
C ARG A 507 17.52 -4.39 5.08
N ILE A 508 18.16 -4.39 3.91
CA ILE A 508 17.70 -5.14 2.75
C ILE A 508 17.77 -6.65 3.03
N MET A 509 18.88 -7.12 3.60
CA MET A 509 19.05 -8.54 3.88
C MET A 509 18.16 -9.02 5.02
N ALA A 510 17.90 -8.19 6.03
CA ALA A 510 16.94 -8.51 7.10
C ALA A 510 15.52 -8.74 6.54
N MET A 511 15.07 -7.93 5.59
CA MET A 511 13.82 -8.15 4.85
C MET A 511 13.81 -9.49 4.10
N VAL A 512 14.83 -9.72 3.27
CA VAL A 512 14.93 -10.92 2.42
C VAL A 512 14.95 -12.19 3.29
N GLU A 513 15.82 -12.23 4.31
CA GLU A 513 15.96 -13.42 5.17
C GLU A 513 14.67 -13.70 5.94
N ARG A 514 13.99 -12.67 6.44
CA ARG A 514 12.74 -12.83 7.18
C ARG A 514 11.60 -13.38 6.33
N ASN A 515 11.45 -12.88 5.09
CA ASN A 515 10.24 -13.10 4.30
C ASN A 515 10.43 -14.05 3.11
N LYS A 516 11.62 -14.64 2.93
CA LYS A 516 11.99 -15.51 1.81
C LYS A 516 11.09 -16.73 1.61
N ASN A 517 10.39 -17.21 2.64
CA ASN A 517 9.55 -18.38 2.57
C ASN A 517 8.07 -18.10 2.24
N HIS A 518 7.66 -16.82 2.18
CA HIS A 518 6.28 -16.46 1.84
C HIS A 518 6.01 -16.58 0.33
N PRO A 519 5.05 -17.43 -0.09
CA PRO A 519 4.71 -17.53 -1.52
C PRO A 519 4.10 -16.24 -2.10
N SER A 520 3.47 -15.42 -1.28
CA SER A 520 2.91 -14.12 -1.67
C SER A 520 3.98 -13.12 -2.11
N VAL A 521 5.19 -13.17 -1.55
CA VAL A 521 6.28 -12.27 -1.94
C VAL A 521 6.80 -12.67 -3.32
N ILE A 522 6.54 -11.83 -4.32
CA ILE A 522 6.88 -12.10 -5.72
C ILE A 522 8.00 -11.21 -6.27
N MET A 523 8.40 -10.17 -5.54
CA MET A 523 9.50 -9.28 -5.88
C MET A 523 10.08 -8.61 -4.63
N TRP A 524 11.38 -8.27 -4.70
CA TRP A 524 12.12 -7.54 -3.67
C TRP A 524 12.34 -6.10 -4.10
N SER A 525 11.94 -5.13 -3.27
CA SER A 525 12.26 -3.73 -3.46
C SER A 525 13.37 -3.29 -2.51
N LEU A 526 14.41 -2.67 -3.07
CA LEU A 526 15.61 -2.30 -2.31
C LEU A 526 15.38 -1.08 -1.41
N GLY A 527 14.31 -0.33 -1.60
CA GLY A 527 13.94 0.86 -0.84
C GLY A 527 13.12 1.82 -1.67
N ASN A 528 12.82 2.96 -1.07
CA ASN A 528 12.09 4.08 -1.66
C ASN A 528 12.98 5.33 -1.65
N GLU A 529 12.76 6.26 -2.53
CA GLU A 529 13.21 7.68 -2.58
C GLU A 529 14.53 8.00 -1.84
N ALA A 530 15.58 7.20 -2.11
CA ALA A 530 16.88 7.29 -1.42
C ALA A 530 18.08 7.52 -2.34
N GLY A 531 17.86 7.87 -3.62
CA GLY A 531 18.90 8.19 -4.58
C GLY A 531 19.56 6.97 -5.24
N PRO A 532 20.34 7.17 -6.33
CA PRO A 532 20.84 6.11 -7.21
C PRO A 532 22.22 5.57 -6.85
N GLY A 533 22.70 5.73 -5.62
CA GLY A 533 24.09 5.55 -5.25
C GLY A 533 24.60 4.12 -5.26
N GLN A 534 25.90 3.98 -5.04
CA GLN A 534 26.63 2.70 -5.10
C GLN A 534 26.20 1.70 -4.01
N ASN A 535 25.64 2.17 -2.89
CA ASN A 535 25.21 1.31 -1.80
C ASN A 535 24.10 0.35 -2.27
N PHE A 536 23.13 0.86 -3.06
CA PHE A 536 22.09 0.02 -3.66
C PHE A 536 22.64 -0.97 -4.69
N ARG A 537 23.63 -0.57 -5.50
CA ARG A 537 24.29 -1.48 -6.45
C ARG A 537 25.01 -2.63 -5.75
N SER A 538 25.61 -2.37 -4.60
CA SER A 538 26.28 -3.39 -3.80
C SER A 538 25.27 -4.32 -3.14
N ALA A 539 24.21 -3.78 -2.57
CA ALA A 539 23.15 -4.53 -1.92
C ALA A 539 22.39 -5.43 -2.92
N GLU A 540 22.08 -4.93 -4.12
CA GLU A 540 21.42 -5.73 -5.18
C GLU A 540 22.19 -7.01 -5.51
N LYS A 541 23.51 -6.91 -5.66
CA LYS A 541 24.35 -8.09 -5.91
C LYS A 541 24.29 -9.10 -4.78
N ILE A 542 24.20 -8.65 -3.53
CA ILE A 542 24.08 -9.52 -2.36
C ILE A 542 22.70 -10.21 -2.34
N VAL A 543 21.63 -9.45 -2.63
CA VAL A 543 20.27 -10.03 -2.78
C VAL A 543 20.26 -11.11 -3.86
N LYS A 544 20.82 -10.82 -5.04
CA LYS A 544 20.90 -11.81 -6.14
C LYS A 544 21.73 -13.04 -5.78
N ALA A 545 22.81 -12.89 -5.04
CA ALA A 545 23.58 -14.02 -4.54
C ALA A 545 22.80 -14.88 -3.53
N ARG A 546 21.82 -14.30 -2.84
CA ARG A 546 20.98 -14.99 -1.84
C ARG A 546 19.70 -15.57 -2.41
N ASP A 547 18.99 -14.80 -3.23
CA ASP A 547 17.71 -15.20 -3.83
C ASP A 547 17.59 -14.71 -5.27
N MET A 548 17.76 -15.62 -6.22
CA MET A 548 17.50 -15.39 -7.63
C MET A 548 16.07 -15.81 -8.07
N SER A 549 15.26 -16.31 -7.16
CA SER A 549 13.90 -16.79 -7.46
C SER A 549 12.87 -15.65 -7.59
N ARG A 550 13.27 -14.43 -7.24
CA ARG A 550 12.43 -13.24 -7.31
C ARG A 550 13.18 -12.08 -7.95
N PRO A 551 12.52 -11.27 -8.81
CA PRO A 551 13.12 -10.08 -9.37
C PRO A 551 13.31 -8.99 -8.32
N THR A 552 14.30 -8.13 -8.58
CA THR A 552 14.57 -6.93 -7.81
C THR A 552 13.92 -5.70 -8.45
N HIS A 553 13.56 -4.74 -7.60
CA HIS A 553 12.96 -3.46 -7.96
C HIS A 553 13.66 -2.32 -7.19
N TYR A 554 13.83 -1.19 -7.84
CA TYR A 554 14.20 0.10 -7.22
C TYR A 554 14.00 1.23 -8.23
N GLU A 555 13.01 2.08 -8.03
CA GLU A 555 12.56 3.05 -9.03
C GLU A 555 13.57 4.17 -9.33
N ARG A 556 14.49 4.49 -8.40
CA ARG A 556 15.51 5.53 -8.59
C ARG A 556 16.75 5.04 -9.37
N ASN A 557 16.89 3.75 -9.59
CA ASN A 557 18.00 3.19 -10.38
C ASN A 557 17.59 1.93 -11.12
N ASN A 558 16.85 2.09 -12.21
CA ASN A 558 16.38 0.99 -13.06
C ASN A 558 17.52 0.18 -13.70
N ASP A 559 18.75 0.72 -13.77
CA ASP A 559 19.87 0.02 -14.42
C ASP A 559 20.36 -1.19 -13.62
N ILE A 560 20.25 -1.16 -12.29
CA ILE A 560 20.78 -2.20 -11.41
C ILE A 560 19.79 -3.31 -11.10
N VAL A 561 18.49 -3.13 -11.33
CA VAL A 561 17.42 -4.05 -10.95
C VAL A 561 16.76 -4.72 -12.14
N ASP A 562 15.94 -5.74 -11.92
CA ASP A 562 15.33 -6.54 -12.98
C ASP A 562 14.06 -5.88 -13.56
N LEU A 563 13.35 -5.11 -12.76
CA LEU A 563 12.11 -4.43 -13.15
C LEU A 563 12.38 -2.96 -13.48
N GLY A 564 11.83 -2.48 -14.59
CA GLY A 564 11.73 -1.05 -14.83
C GLY A 564 10.59 -0.44 -14.02
N SER A 565 10.77 0.78 -13.51
CA SER A 565 9.75 1.42 -12.68
C SER A 565 9.81 2.94 -12.77
N ASN A 566 8.69 3.56 -12.41
CA ASN A 566 8.55 5.00 -12.22
C ASN A 566 7.46 5.28 -11.19
N GLN A 567 7.50 6.47 -10.60
CA GLN A 567 6.44 7.05 -9.80
C GLN A 567 5.68 8.09 -10.62
N TYR A 568 4.36 8.09 -10.52
CA TYR A 568 3.44 9.08 -11.11
C TYR A 568 3.69 9.40 -12.61
N PRO A 569 3.88 8.39 -13.49
CA PRO A 569 3.90 8.65 -14.92
C PRO A 569 2.52 9.16 -15.36
N SER A 570 2.47 10.01 -16.40
CA SER A 570 1.18 10.36 -16.99
C SER A 570 0.56 9.19 -17.77
N VAL A 571 -0.76 9.24 -18.01
CA VAL A 571 -1.45 8.25 -18.85
C VAL A 571 -0.81 8.14 -20.24
N ASP A 572 -0.49 9.29 -20.88
CA ASP A 572 0.16 9.31 -22.19
C ASP A 572 1.57 8.70 -22.18
N TRP A 573 2.31 8.96 -21.13
CA TRP A 573 3.61 8.32 -20.94
C TRP A 573 3.46 6.80 -20.78
N THR A 574 2.47 6.35 -20.02
CA THR A 574 2.17 4.93 -19.83
C THR A 574 1.76 4.25 -21.15
N ARG A 575 0.93 4.90 -21.99
CA ARG A 575 0.62 4.43 -23.35
C ARG A 575 1.88 4.33 -24.22
N SER A 576 2.74 5.33 -24.16
CA SER A 576 4.03 5.34 -24.87
C SER A 576 4.92 4.16 -24.45
N MET A 577 5.01 3.89 -23.14
CA MET A 577 5.77 2.77 -22.60
C MET A 577 5.19 1.41 -23.02
N ALA A 578 3.87 1.28 -23.04
CA ALA A 578 3.19 0.07 -23.54
C ALA A 578 3.59 -0.28 -24.98
N GLY A 579 3.80 0.72 -25.83
CA GLY A 579 4.27 0.58 -27.19
C GLY A 579 5.78 0.42 -27.37
N ASN A 580 6.59 0.68 -26.32
CA ASN A 580 8.06 0.72 -26.43
C ASN A 580 8.69 -0.68 -26.39
N LYS A 581 8.87 -1.28 -27.57
CA LYS A 581 9.51 -2.60 -27.72
C LYS A 581 11.00 -2.62 -27.40
N ASN A 582 11.65 -1.47 -27.32
CA ASN A 582 13.10 -1.35 -27.06
C ASN A 582 13.44 -1.32 -25.56
N PHE A 583 12.46 -1.13 -24.68
CA PHE A 583 12.71 -1.19 -23.24
C PHE A 583 12.91 -2.66 -22.81
N PRO A 584 14.07 -3.04 -22.22
CA PRO A 584 14.47 -4.45 -22.10
C PRO A 584 13.92 -5.16 -20.85
N LYS A 585 13.03 -4.53 -20.08
CA LYS A 585 12.53 -5.05 -18.80
C LYS A 585 11.00 -4.99 -18.76
N PRO A 586 10.34 -5.84 -17.96
CA PRO A 586 8.94 -5.60 -17.60
C PRO A 586 8.83 -4.28 -16.85
N TYR A 587 7.68 -3.61 -16.99
CA TYR A 587 7.48 -2.30 -16.39
C TYR A 587 6.42 -2.34 -15.30
N TYR A 588 6.77 -1.77 -14.14
CA TYR A 588 5.95 -1.67 -12.95
C TYR A 588 5.79 -0.21 -12.53
N ILE A 589 4.58 0.23 -12.20
CA ILE A 589 4.34 1.58 -11.71
C ILE A 589 4.27 1.52 -10.18
N SER A 590 5.34 1.93 -9.50
CA SER A 590 5.43 1.79 -8.04
C SER A 590 4.44 2.69 -7.29
N GLU A 591 4.10 3.85 -7.88
CA GLU A 591 3.11 4.78 -7.34
C GLU A 591 2.40 5.51 -8.47
N TYR A 592 1.06 5.59 -8.42
CA TYR A 592 0.23 6.34 -9.36
C TYR A 592 -1.14 6.67 -8.77
N ALA A 593 -1.95 7.43 -9.51
CA ALA A 593 -3.31 7.80 -9.13
C ALA A 593 -3.41 8.31 -7.68
N HIS A 594 -2.52 9.26 -7.33
CA HIS A 594 -2.39 9.86 -6.00
C HIS A 594 -3.75 10.32 -5.46
N ASN A 595 -4.27 9.62 -4.44
CA ASN A 595 -5.64 9.78 -3.97
C ASN A 595 -5.77 10.77 -2.81
N MET A 596 -4.96 11.83 -2.78
CA MET A 596 -5.01 12.80 -1.68
C MET A 596 -6.42 13.38 -1.53
N MET A 597 -7.07 13.11 -0.40
CA MET A 597 -8.47 13.44 -0.12
C MET A 597 -9.40 12.76 -1.16
N ASN A 598 -10.02 13.50 -2.06
CA ASN A 598 -10.90 12.99 -3.13
C ASN A 598 -10.30 13.21 -4.54
N ALA A 599 -8.99 13.10 -4.66
CA ALA A 599 -8.25 13.52 -5.85
C ALA A 599 -7.95 12.40 -6.87
N MET A 600 -8.44 11.17 -6.64
CA MET A 600 -8.26 10.08 -7.59
C MET A 600 -8.89 10.42 -8.95
N GLY A 601 -8.11 10.25 -10.03
CA GLY A 601 -8.59 10.52 -11.39
C GLY A 601 -7.87 9.67 -12.42
N ASN A 602 -8.50 9.51 -13.61
CA ASN A 602 -7.96 8.83 -14.78
C ASN A 602 -7.58 7.36 -14.55
N LEU A 603 -8.10 6.69 -13.52
CA LEU A 603 -7.73 5.32 -13.19
C LEU A 603 -8.08 4.36 -14.33
N ALA A 604 -9.25 4.51 -14.94
CA ALA A 604 -9.66 3.71 -16.11
C ALA A 604 -8.71 3.90 -17.30
N ASP A 605 -8.27 5.15 -17.58
CA ASP A 605 -7.35 5.45 -18.68
C ASP A 605 -5.96 4.83 -18.46
N TYR A 606 -5.47 4.81 -17.22
CA TYR A 606 -4.25 4.08 -16.87
C TYR A 606 -4.41 2.59 -17.15
N TRP A 607 -5.55 1.99 -16.76
CA TRP A 607 -5.75 0.55 -16.94
C TRP A 607 -6.00 0.15 -18.37
N GLU A 608 -6.60 1.00 -19.19
CA GLU A 608 -6.61 0.80 -20.64
C GLU A 608 -5.18 0.70 -21.21
N ALA A 609 -4.31 1.62 -20.83
CA ALA A 609 -2.91 1.61 -21.25
C ALA A 609 -2.15 0.38 -20.72
N ILE A 610 -2.34 0.00 -19.45
CA ILE A 610 -1.69 -1.15 -18.80
C ILE A 610 -2.14 -2.46 -19.43
N GLU A 611 -3.42 -2.64 -19.69
CA GLU A 611 -3.99 -3.87 -20.28
C GLU A 611 -3.65 -4.01 -21.77
N SER A 612 -3.21 -2.94 -22.44
CA SER A 612 -2.83 -2.96 -23.86
C SER A 612 -1.51 -3.71 -24.13
N SER A 613 -0.70 -4.01 -23.12
CA SER A 613 0.61 -4.65 -23.29
C SER A 613 0.98 -5.54 -22.09
N ASP A 614 1.40 -6.78 -22.36
CA ASP A 614 1.88 -7.69 -21.30
C ASP A 614 3.19 -7.23 -20.66
N ARG A 615 3.92 -6.29 -21.28
CA ARG A 615 5.17 -5.73 -20.74
C ARG A 615 4.94 -4.81 -19.55
N ILE A 616 3.76 -4.20 -19.43
CA ILE A 616 3.38 -3.45 -18.24
C ILE A 616 2.63 -4.39 -17.30
N MET A 617 3.27 -4.73 -16.20
CA MET A 617 2.72 -5.69 -15.25
C MET A 617 1.64 -5.09 -14.35
N GLY A 618 1.50 -3.77 -14.28
CA GLY A 618 0.55 -3.04 -13.45
C GLY A 618 1.24 -2.05 -12.53
N GLY A 619 0.65 -1.79 -11.37
CA GLY A 619 1.21 -0.84 -10.41
C GLY A 619 0.45 -0.81 -9.09
N ALA A 620 0.89 0.08 -8.19
CA ALA A 620 0.30 0.30 -6.87
C ALA A 620 -0.20 1.75 -6.71
N ILE A 621 -1.48 1.92 -6.45
CA ILE A 621 -2.10 3.23 -6.17
C ILE A 621 -1.48 3.82 -4.90
N TRP A 622 -1.22 5.11 -4.86
CA TRP A 622 -0.87 5.84 -3.66
C TRP A 622 -2.11 6.49 -3.04
N ASP A 623 -2.67 6.04 -1.86
CA ASP A 623 -2.28 4.80 -1.21
C ASP A 623 -3.53 4.04 -0.70
N TRP A 624 -3.37 3.07 0.19
CA TRP A 624 -4.45 2.23 0.68
C TRP A 624 -5.29 2.90 1.76
N VAL A 625 -4.65 3.45 2.81
CA VAL A 625 -5.33 3.92 4.02
C VAL A 625 -4.81 5.26 4.49
N ASP A 626 -5.71 6.19 4.76
CA ASP A 626 -5.38 7.44 5.43
C ASP A 626 -4.64 7.18 6.74
N GLN A 627 -3.58 7.94 6.98
CA GLN A 627 -2.73 7.75 8.16
C GLN A 627 -3.09 8.70 9.31
N GLY A 628 -4.28 9.32 9.32
CA GLY A 628 -4.73 10.23 10.36
C GLY A 628 -4.73 9.62 11.77
N LEU A 629 -4.41 10.42 12.76
CA LEU A 629 -4.49 10.05 14.17
C LEU A 629 -5.69 10.73 14.84
N TYR A 630 -6.33 10.07 15.80
CA TYR A 630 -7.39 10.72 16.56
C TYR A 630 -6.85 11.82 17.47
N LYS A 631 -7.47 12.99 17.35
CA LYS A 631 -7.31 14.11 18.28
C LYS A 631 -8.66 14.40 18.93
N THR A 632 -8.68 14.45 20.27
CA THR A 632 -9.87 14.83 21.02
C THR A 632 -9.98 16.36 21.05
N LEU A 633 -11.09 16.88 20.57
CA LEU A 633 -11.41 18.31 20.59
C LEU A 633 -11.87 18.74 21.98
N PRO A 634 -11.89 20.08 22.29
CA PRO A 634 -12.35 20.58 23.58
C PRO A 634 -13.80 20.22 23.96
N ASN A 635 -14.65 19.92 22.96
CA ASN A 635 -16.04 19.47 23.17
C ASN A 635 -16.13 17.94 23.43
N GLY A 636 -14.99 17.21 23.43
CA GLY A 636 -14.94 15.78 23.66
C GLY A 636 -15.08 14.92 22.38
N GLU A 637 -15.35 15.52 21.23
CA GLU A 637 -15.41 14.81 19.95
C GLU A 637 -14.03 14.42 19.47
N LYS A 638 -13.93 13.28 18.78
CA LYS A 638 -12.71 12.84 18.10
C LYS A 638 -12.73 13.29 16.65
N MET A 639 -11.64 13.87 16.18
CA MET A 639 -11.39 14.13 14.76
C MET A 639 -10.17 13.35 14.29
N LEU A 640 -10.14 12.98 13.02
CA LEU A 640 -8.93 12.52 12.35
C LEU A 640 -8.06 13.74 12.06
N ALA A 641 -6.86 13.76 12.63
CA ALA A 641 -5.93 14.87 12.56
C ALA A 641 -4.78 14.56 11.60
N TYR A 642 -4.25 15.61 10.97
CA TYR A 642 -3.12 15.56 10.05
C TYR A 642 -1.97 16.47 10.54
N GLY A 643 -0.94 16.64 9.71
CA GLY A 643 0.24 17.44 10.06
C GLY A 643 -0.10 18.90 10.39
N GLY A 644 0.43 19.41 11.49
CA GLY A 644 0.16 20.73 12.02
C GLY A 644 -0.98 20.79 13.04
N ASP A 645 -1.91 19.83 13.04
CA ASP A 645 -3.03 19.80 14.00
C ASP A 645 -2.55 19.57 15.44
N PHE A 646 -1.40 18.93 15.61
CA PHE A 646 -0.76 18.74 16.92
C PHE A 646 0.20 19.88 17.31
N ASN A 647 0.22 20.98 16.53
CA ASN A 647 1.21 22.06 16.62
C ASN A 647 2.64 21.56 16.38
N ASP A 648 2.78 20.55 15.55
CA ASP A 648 4.03 19.94 15.15
C ASP A 648 4.74 20.74 14.06
N HIS A 649 6.06 20.78 14.13
CA HIS A 649 6.94 21.39 13.13
C HIS A 649 8.26 20.58 13.02
N PRO A 650 8.78 20.35 11.78
CA PRO A 650 8.12 20.64 10.50
C PRO A 650 6.86 19.80 10.31
N ASN A 651 5.96 20.22 9.40
CA ASN A 651 4.83 19.38 9.02
C ASN A 651 4.51 19.55 7.52
N SER A 652 3.83 18.56 6.96
CA SER A 652 3.40 18.52 5.56
C SER A 652 1.87 18.51 5.41
N GLY A 653 1.14 18.96 6.44
CA GLY A 653 -0.30 19.16 6.38
C GLY A 653 -1.08 17.90 6.04
N GLN A 654 -1.99 18.03 5.09
CA GLN A 654 -2.94 16.99 4.67
C GLN A 654 -2.33 15.90 3.77
N PHE A 655 -1.04 15.93 3.45
CA PHE A 655 -0.38 14.91 2.63
C PHE A 655 -0.45 13.50 3.23
N VAL A 656 -0.83 13.36 4.48
CA VAL A 656 -1.07 12.12 5.20
C VAL A 656 -2.40 11.43 4.83
N PHE A 657 -3.29 12.13 4.11
CA PHE A 657 -4.61 11.64 3.68
C PHE A 657 -4.60 11.31 2.19
N ASN A 658 -4.08 10.13 1.85
CA ASN A 658 -3.97 9.63 0.48
C ASN A 658 -4.71 8.31 0.29
N GLY A 659 -5.41 7.83 1.30
CA GLY A 659 -6.06 6.52 1.33
C GLY A 659 -7.21 6.38 0.34
N THR A 660 -7.44 5.17 -0.13
CA THR A 660 -8.71 4.77 -0.76
C THR A 660 -9.77 4.47 0.29
N ILE A 661 -9.34 4.33 1.55
CA ILE A 661 -10.18 4.20 2.74
C ILE A 661 -9.68 5.15 3.82
N LEU A 662 -10.59 5.64 4.65
CA LEU A 662 -10.25 6.45 5.82
C LEU A 662 -9.41 5.67 6.84
N ALA A 663 -8.76 6.39 7.75
CA ALA A 663 -7.94 5.79 8.82
C ALA A 663 -8.71 4.77 9.69
N ASP A 664 -10.02 4.93 9.85
CA ASP A 664 -10.91 4.00 10.55
C ASP A 664 -11.44 2.84 9.69
N ARG A 665 -10.94 2.71 8.44
CA ARG A 665 -11.30 1.71 7.42
C ARG A 665 -12.67 1.90 6.79
N THR A 666 -13.27 3.07 6.92
CA THR A 666 -14.46 3.43 6.15
C THR A 666 -14.09 3.62 4.67
N PRO A 667 -14.75 2.93 3.71
CA PRO A 667 -14.48 3.12 2.29
C PRO A 667 -14.78 4.55 1.82
N GLU A 668 -13.88 5.14 1.06
CA GLU A 668 -14.08 6.39 0.34
C GLU A 668 -14.59 6.16 -1.10
N PRO A 669 -15.05 7.20 -1.80
CA PRO A 669 -15.46 7.06 -3.21
C PRO A 669 -14.38 6.40 -4.09
N GLY A 670 -13.10 6.72 -3.86
CA GLY A 670 -11.96 6.11 -4.54
C GLY A 670 -11.91 4.59 -4.44
N TYR A 671 -12.32 4.01 -3.32
CA TYR A 671 -12.40 2.56 -3.13
C TYR A 671 -13.33 1.89 -4.15
N PHE A 672 -14.49 2.51 -4.42
CA PHE A 672 -15.47 1.95 -5.37
C PHE A 672 -15.02 2.11 -6.81
N GLU A 673 -14.30 3.20 -7.13
CA GLU A 673 -13.63 3.38 -8.42
C GLU A 673 -12.58 2.30 -8.64
N VAL A 674 -11.71 2.05 -7.65
CA VAL A 674 -10.72 0.96 -7.69
C VAL A 674 -11.39 -0.38 -7.91
N LYS A 675 -12.46 -0.68 -7.15
CA LYS A 675 -13.22 -1.94 -7.28
C LYS A 675 -13.71 -2.16 -8.70
N HIS A 676 -14.24 -1.13 -9.35
CA HIS A 676 -14.77 -1.22 -10.71
C HIS A 676 -13.65 -1.37 -11.74
N VAL A 677 -12.65 -0.51 -11.70
CA VAL A 677 -11.54 -0.53 -12.68
C VAL A 677 -10.69 -1.80 -12.56
N TYR A 678 -10.51 -2.32 -11.34
CA TYR A 678 -9.71 -3.53 -11.08
C TYR A 678 -10.46 -4.84 -11.33
N GLN A 679 -11.75 -4.80 -11.66
CA GLN A 679 -12.53 -6.03 -11.88
C GLN A 679 -11.91 -6.94 -12.97
N ASN A 680 -11.99 -8.26 -12.73
CA ASN A 680 -11.43 -9.27 -13.62
C ASN A 680 -12.44 -9.79 -14.66
N ILE A 681 -13.57 -9.12 -14.84
CA ILE A 681 -14.60 -9.47 -15.81
C ILE A 681 -15.00 -8.19 -16.51
N SER A 682 -15.07 -8.20 -17.82
CA SER A 682 -15.64 -7.09 -18.57
C SER A 682 -16.77 -7.56 -19.50
N THR A 683 -17.81 -6.74 -19.59
CA THR A 683 -18.99 -7.00 -20.40
C THR A 683 -19.19 -5.85 -21.37
N SER A 684 -19.48 -6.15 -22.61
CA SER A 684 -19.76 -5.16 -23.65
C SER A 684 -20.88 -5.64 -24.57
N LEU A 685 -21.45 -4.71 -25.35
CA LEU A 685 -22.33 -5.08 -26.48
C LEU A 685 -21.49 -5.31 -27.72
N THR A 686 -21.85 -6.32 -28.46
CA THR A 686 -21.33 -6.54 -29.83
C THR A 686 -22.12 -5.67 -30.81
N ASP A 687 -21.57 -5.46 -32.03
CA ASP A 687 -22.25 -4.68 -33.09
C ASP A 687 -23.60 -5.25 -33.47
N ASP A 688 -23.78 -6.58 -33.35
CA ASP A 688 -25.06 -7.26 -33.61
C ASP A 688 -25.97 -7.32 -32.37
N GLY A 689 -25.65 -6.58 -31.32
CA GLY A 689 -26.47 -6.40 -30.14
C GLY A 689 -26.49 -7.57 -29.16
N LYS A 690 -25.51 -8.46 -29.21
CA LYS A 690 -25.33 -9.53 -28.25
C LYS A 690 -24.46 -9.06 -27.08
N ILE A 691 -24.37 -9.82 -25.98
CA ILE A 691 -23.54 -9.56 -24.83
C ILE A 691 -22.23 -10.33 -25.01
N SER A 692 -21.13 -9.61 -24.99
CA SER A 692 -19.79 -10.17 -24.97
C SER A 692 -19.26 -10.11 -23.54
N ILE A 693 -18.82 -11.24 -22.97
CA ILE A 693 -18.22 -11.36 -21.64
C ILE A 693 -16.78 -11.81 -21.81
N PHE A 694 -15.83 -11.06 -21.27
CA PHE A 694 -14.43 -11.41 -21.24
C PHE A 694 -13.99 -11.72 -19.81
N ASN A 695 -13.58 -12.97 -19.56
CA ASN A 695 -12.93 -13.37 -18.33
C ASN A 695 -11.45 -12.94 -18.36
N LYS A 696 -11.10 -11.90 -17.61
CA LYS A 696 -9.72 -11.39 -17.51
C LYS A 696 -8.86 -12.15 -16.52
N ASN A 697 -9.41 -13.09 -15.73
CA ASN A 697 -8.63 -13.95 -14.85
C ASN A 697 -7.62 -14.78 -15.64
N PHE A 698 -6.49 -15.10 -15.01
CA PHE A 698 -5.41 -15.90 -15.60
C PHE A 698 -5.48 -17.37 -15.19
N PHE A 699 -6.15 -17.70 -14.08
CA PHE A 699 -6.15 -19.04 -13.49
C PHE A 699 -7.54 -19.60 -13.23
N THR A 700 -8.56 -18.74 -13.08
CA THR A 700 -9.90 -19.15 -12.66
C THR A 700 -10.95 -18.85 -13.72
N ASP A 701 -11.97 -19.71 -13.79
CA ASP A 701 -13.15 -19.53 -14.64
C ASP A 701 -14.26 -18.71 -13.95
N LEU A 702 -15.38 -18.51 -14.62
CA LEU A 702 -16.52 -17.75 -14.07
C LEU A 702 -17.57 -18.61 -13.36
N THR A 703 -17.32 -19.90 -13.15
CA THR A 703 -18.27 -20.79 -12.46
C THR A 703 -18.60 -20.38 -11.01
N PRO A 704 -17.72 -19.67 -10.27
CA PRO A 704 -18.04 -19.19 -8.91
C PRO A 704 -19.14 -18.11 -8.85
N TYR A 705 -19.56 -17.53 -9.99
CA TYR A 705 -20.47 -16.38 -10.01
C TYR A 705 -21.86 -16.71 -10.52
N ASP A 706 -22.89 -16.19 -9.83
CA ASP A 706 -24.21 -15.97 -10.40
C ASP A 706 -24.18 -14.70 -11.22
N ILE A 707 -24.58 -14.78 -12.50
CA ILE A 707 -24.64 -13.63 -13.39
C ILE A 707 -26.10 -13.17 -13.47
N THR A 708 -26.35 -11.93 -13.05
CA THR A 708 -27.67 -11.30 -13.10
C THR A 708 -27.67 -10.09 -13.99
N TRP A 709 -28.82 -9.70 -14.49
CA TRP A 709 -28.98 -8.49 -15.27
C TRP A 709 -30.17 -7.67 -14.81
N THR A 710 -30.10 -6.36 -14.99
CA THR A 710 -31.18 -5.40 -14.72
C THR A 710 -31.26 -4.42 -15.88
N LEU A 711 -32.42 -4.27 -16.48
CA LEU A 711 -32.71 -3.30 -17.54
C LEU A 711 -33.41 -2.08 -16.93
N THR A 712 -32.87 -0.88 -17.19
CA THR A 712 -33.48 0.39 -16.80
C THR A 712 -34.00 1.15 -18.02
N GLU A 713 -35.11 1.90 -17.86
CA GLU A 713 -35.65 2.90 -18.77
C GLU A 713 -35.61 4.25 -18.06
N ASN A 714 -34.86 5.22 -18.56
CA ASN A 714 -34.70 6.53 -17.93
C ASN A 714 -34.42 6.41 -16.41
N GLY A 715 -33.50 5.51 -16.02
CA GLY A 715 -33.12 5.25 -14.64
C GLY A 715 -34.02 4.32 -13.84
N ASN A 716 -35.24 4.00 -14.33
CA ASN A 716 -36.19 3.14 -13.63
C ASN A 716 -36.03 1.67 -14.06
N VAL A 717 -36.00 0.74 -13.12
CA VAL A 717 -35.95 -0.69 -13.41
C VAL A 717 -37.25 -1.12 -14.08
N VAL A 718 -37.14 -1.71 -15.27
CA VAL A 718 -38.29 -2.21 -16.06
C VAL A 718 -38.27 -3.71 -16.24
N ALA A 719 -37.10 -4.36 -16.09
CA ALA A 719 -36.97 -5.81 -16.09
C ALA A 719 -35.68 -6.26 -15.40
N GLU A 720 -35.67 -7.47 -14.86
CA GLU A 720 -34.47 -8.08 -14.26
C GLU A 720 -34.50 -9.61 -14.41
N GLY A 721 -33.33 -10.25 -14.30
CA GLY A 721 -33.25 -11.70 -14.38
C GLY A 721 -31.85 -12.28 -14.22
N LYS A 722 -31.71 -13.55 -14.52
CA LYS A 722 -30.43 -14.25 -14.55
C LYS A 722 -29.97 -14.44 -16.00
N LEU A 723 -28.67 -14.38 -16.20
CA LEU A 723 -28.03 -14.71 -17.46
C LEU A 723 -27.41 -16.11 -17.35
N ASN A 724 -27.95 -17.05 -18.10
CA ASN A 724 -27.36 -18.38 -18.21
C ASN A 724 -26.25 -18.34 -19.25
N THR A 725 -25.03 -18.52 -18.80
CA THR A 725 -23.86 -18.52 -19.69
C THR A 725 -23.12 -19.86 -19.59
N PRO A 726 -22.44 -20.30 -20.65
CA PRO A 726 -21.41 -21.31 -20.49
C PRO A 726 -20.31 -20.79 -19.54
N ALA A 727 -19.60 -21.71 -18.89
CA ALA A 727 -18.39 -21.34 -18.15
C ALA A 727 -17.39 -20.71 -19.12
N ALA A 728 -16.93 -19.48 -18.79
CA ALA A 728 -15.82 -18.87 -19.54
C ALA A 728 -14.54 -19.21 -18.78
N GLY A 729 -13.64 -19.93 -19.43
CA GLY A 729 -12.30 -20.25 -18.90
C GLY A 729 -11.41 -19.01 -18.73
N PRO A 730 -10.22 -19.17 -18.13
CA PRO A 730 -9.26 -18.08 -18.01
C PRO A 730 -8.92 -17.48 -19.37
N ARG A 731 -8.91 -16.14 -19.47
CA ARG A 731 -8.64 -15.37 -20.69
C ARG A 731 -9.62 -15.64 -21.86
N GLU A 732 -10.72 -16.31 -21.59
CA GLU A 732 -11.73 -16.61 -22.62
C GLU A 732 -12.73 -15.47 -22.78
N LYS A 733 -13.08 -15.21 -24.04
CA LYS A 733 -14.15 -14.29 -24.42
C LYS A 733 -15.33 -15.10 -24.98
N ILE A 734 -16.49 -14.98 -24.35
CA ILE A 734 -17.73 -15.63 -24.82
C ILE A 734 -18.73 -14.59 -25.28
N VAL A 735 -19.59 -14.99 -26.26
CA VAL A 735 -20.70 -14.17 -26.73
C VAL A 735 -22.00 -14.90 -26.46
N VAL A 736 -22.91 -14.25 -25.76
CA VAL A 736 -24.21 -14.80 -25.38
C VAL A 736 -25.33 -13.91 -25.91
N SER A 737 -26.46 -14.54 -26.25
CA SER A 737 -27.64 -13.80 -26.68
C SER A 737 -28.23 -13.00 -25.52
N VAL A 738 -28.76 -11.80 -25.82
CA VAL A 738 -29.56 -11.06 -24.85
C VAL A 738 -30.79 -11.91 -24.50
N PRO A 739 -31.16 -11.98 -23.20
CA PRO A 739 -32.41 -12.62 -22.80
C PRO A 739 -33.62 -12.08 -23.57
N ASP A 740 -34.67 -12.89 -23.71
CA ASP A 740 -35.92 -12.45 -24.37
C ASP A 740 -36.65 -11.46 -23.46
N ILE A 741 -36.28 -10.20 -23.54
CA ILE A 741 -36.84 -9.10 -22.75
C ILE A 741 -37.77 -8.29 -23.64
N PRO A 742 -39.13 -8.30 -23.44
CA PRO A 742 -40.05 -7.51 -24.26
C PRO A 742 -39.69 -6.03 -24.34
N GLN A 743 -39.23 -5.42 -23.21
CA GLN A 743 -38.84 -4.03 -23.15
C GLN A 743 -37.55 -3.74 -23.94
N TRP A 744 -36.65 -4.71 -24.07
CA TRP A 744 -35.49 -4.62 -24.95
C TRP A 744 -35.85 -4.53 -26.43
N LYS A 745 -36.83 -5.34 -26.85
CA LYS A 745 -37.31 -5.38 -28.25
C LYS A 745 -38.18 -4.18 -28.60
N ASN A 746 -39.00 -3.73 -27.65
CA ASN A 746 -40.01 -2.68 -27.86
C ASN A 746 -39.66 -1.41 -27.07
N ARG A 747 -38.41 -0.89 -27.27
CA ARG A 747 -37.96 0.32 -26.65
C ARG A 747 -38.79 1.52 -27.10
N LYS A 748 -39.11 2.41 -26.16
CA LYS A 748 -39.84 3.64 -26.44
C LYS A 748 -38.92 4.60 -27.23
N PRO A 749 -39.43 5.25 -28.29
CA PRO A 749 -38.66 6.26 -29.01
C PRO A 749 -38.18 7.37 -28.06
N GLY A 750 -36.91 7.72 -28.14
CA GLY A 750 -36.32 8.78 -27.35
C GLY A 750 -36.04 8.44 -25.86
N ALA A 751 -36.40 7.26 -25.38
CA ALA A 751 -36.05 6.85 -24.02
C ALA A 751 -34.65 6.23 -23.98
N GLU A 752 -33.95 6.49 -22.90
CA GLU A 752 -32.63 5.90 -22.61
C GLU A 752 -32.78 4.56 -21.88
N TYR A 753 -32.11 3.56 -22.39
CA TYR A 753 -32.09 2.23 -21.80
C TYR A 753 -30.65 1.81 -21.45
N ALA A 754 -30.44 1.28 -20.26
CA ALA A 754 -29.18 0.70 -19.85
C ALA A 754 -29.40 -0.73 -19.34
N LEU A 755 -28.53 -1.65 -19.77
CA LEU A 755 -28.47 -3.02 -19.24
C LEU A 755 -27.27 -3.13 -18.30
N ARG A 756 -27.54 -3.32 -17.02
CA ARG A 756 -26.50 -3.65 -16.03
C ARG A 756 -26.37 -5.17 -15.92
N VAL A 757 -25.16 -5.68 -16.09
CA VAL A 757 -24.81 -7.09 -15.88
C VAL A 757 -23.92 -7.20 -14.65
N SER A 758 -24.32 -8.01 -13.67
CA SER A 758 -23.68 -8.12 -12.37
C SER A 758 -23.20 -9.54 -12.09
N TYR A 759 -22.01 -9.68 -11.51
CA TYR A 759 -21.35 -10.94 -11.16
C TYR A 759 -21.28 -11.08 -9.63
N LYS A 760 -22.07 -12.02 -9.09
CA LYS A 760 -22.26 -12.20 -7.63
C LYS A 760 -21.75 -13.56 -7.18
N LEU A 761 -21.10 -13.62 -6.02
CA LEU A 761 -20.59 -14.87 -5.46
C LEU A 761 -21.73 -15.87 -5.23
N LYS A 762 -21.57 -17.12 -5.68
CA LYS A 762 -22.52 -18.23 -5.44
C LYS A 762 -22.47 -18.81 -4.03
N LYS A 763 -21.31 -18.67 -3.34
CA LYS A 763 -21.05 -19.25 -2.01
C LYS A 763 -20.32 -18.22 -1.15
N ASP A 764 -20.36 -18.44 0.17
CA ASP A 764 -19.49 -17.72 1.10
C ASP A 764 -18.02 -18.03 0.77
N THR A 765 -17.18 -17.00 0.90
CA THR A 765 -15.72 -17.08 0.92
C THR A 765 -15.21 -16.57 2.27
N ASP A 766 -13.92 -16.71 2.56
CA ASP A 766 -13.32 -16.18 3.78
C ASP A 766 -13.33 -14.64 3.83
N TRP A 767 -13.58 -13.96 2.72
CA TRP A 767 -13.53 -12.49 2.60
C TRP A 767 -14.88 -11.84 2.22
N ALA A 768 -15.88 -12.59 1.74
CA ALA A 768 -17.20 -12.04 1.41
C ALA A 768 -18.29 -13.11 1.48
N LYS A 769 -19.54 -12.67 1.71
CA LYS A 769 -20.72 -13.54 1.76
C LYS A 769 -21.26 -13.81 0.37
N LYS A 770 -21.98 -14.94 0.24
CA LYS A 770 -22.80 -15.26 -0.94
C LYS A 770 -23.64 -14.05 -1.36
N GLY A 771 -23.70 -13.78 -2.66
CA GLY A 771 -24.45 -12.66 -3.21
C GLY A 771 -23.66 -11.35 -3.26
N TYR A 772 -22.42 -11.31 -2.72
CA TYR A 772 -21.56 -10.13 -2.89
C TYR A 772 -21.28 -9.89 -4.36
N GLU A 773 -21.59 -8.66 -4.87
CA GLU A 773 -21.30 -8.24 -6.23
C GLU A 773 -19.81 -7.87 -6.34
N LEU A 774 -19.05 -8.70 -7.05
CA LEU A 774 -17.61 -8.48 -7.24
C LEU A 774 -17.32 -7.61 -8.47
N ALA A 775 -18.11 -7.77 -9.52
CA ALA A 775 -17.96 -7.03 -10.77
C ALA A 775 -19.32 -6.69 -11.38
N PHE A 776 -19.38 -5.61 -12.14
CA PHE A 776 -20.53 -5.26 -12.96
C PHE A 776 -20.11 -4.36 -14.14
N ASP A 777 -20.90 -4.39 -15.21
CA ASP A 777 -20.83 -3.38 -16.27
C ASP A 777 -22.24 -2.89 -16.61
N GLN A 778 -22.36 -1.60 -16.91
CA GLN A 778 -23.59 -0.99 -17.40
C GLN A 778 -23.46 -0.65 -18.88
N LEU A 779 -24.27 -1.30 -19.68
CA LEU A 779 -24.24 -1.22 -21.14
C LEU A 779 -25.34 -0.24 -21.59
N GLN A 780 -24.92 0.93 -22.09
CA GLN A 780 -25.86 1.90 -22.67
C GLN A 780 -26.37 1.40 -24.02
N LEU A 781 -27.68 1.31 -24.17
CA LEU A 781 -28.28 0.89 -25.42
C LEU A 781 -28.44 2.08 -26.37
N PRO A 782 -28.28 1.89 -27.70
CA PRO A 782 -28.57 2.94 -28.66
C PRO A 782 -30.01 3.41 -28.54
N VAL A 783 -30.24 4.72 -28.47
CA VAL A 783 -31.58 5.31 -28.45
C VAL A 783 -32.31 4.95 -29.76
N GLN A 784 -33.54 4.45 -29.64
CA GLN A 784 -34.38 4.13 -30.83
C GLN A 784 -35.27 5.31 -31.16
N GLY A 785 -35.41 5.57 -32.46
CA GLY A 785 -36.28 6.63 -32.97
C GLY A 785 -35.76 8.03 -32.75
N GLU A 786 -36.46 8.98 -33.27
CA GLU A 786 -36.17 10.40 -33.00
C GLU A 786 -36.62 10.78 -31.59
N LEU A 787 -35.86 11.61 -30.93
CA LEU A 787 -36.31 12.29 -29.72
C LEU A 787 -37.67 12.96 -30.05
N PRO A 788 -38.65 12.86 -29.15
CA PRO A 788 -39.93 13.56 -29.38
C PRO A 788 -39.63 15.02 -29.63
N MET A 789 -39.98 15.51 -30.82
CA MET A 789 -39.78 16.91 -31.15
C MET A 789 -40.51 17.75 -30.11
N PHE A 790 -39.83 18.73 -29.54
CA PHE A 790 -40.46 19.69 -28.65
C PHE A 790 -41.64 20.33 -29.42
N LYS A 791 -42.86 20.11 -28.96
CA LYS A 791 -44.03 20.78 -29.49
C LYS A 791 -44.27 22.06 -28.73
N ALA A 792 -44.08 23.20 -29.40
CA ALA A 792 -44.31 24.49 -28.79
C ALA A 792 -45.74 24.55 -28.22
N PRO A 793 -45.89 24.83 -26.90
CA PRO A 793 -47.19 24.94 -26.27
C PRO A 793 -48.03 26.05 -26.95
N SER A 794 -49.36 25.83 -27.05
CA SER A 794 -50.27 26.81 -27.56
C SER A 794 -50.69 27.81 -26.47
N GLY A 795 -50.89 29.07 -26.84
CA GLY A 795 -51.29 30.14 -25.91
C GLY A 795 -50.68 31.48 -26.27
N LYS A 796 -50.72 32.40 -25.33
CA LYS A 796 -50.12 33.74 -25.47
C LYS A 796 -49.18 34.01 -24.30
N VAL A 797 -48.07 34.62 -24.62
CA VAL A 797 -47.17 35.31 -23.66
C VAL A 797 -47.16 36.79 -24.01
N THR A 798 -46.82 37.61 -23.03
CA THR A 798 -46.74 39.05 -23.20
C THR A 798 -45.39 39.54 -22.88
N LEU A 799 -44.75 40.28 -23.75
CA LEU A 799 -43.51 41.00 -23.52
C LEU A 799 -43.84 42.40 -22.98
N SER A 800 -43.18 42.79 -21.89
CA SER A 800 -43.37 44.14 -21.32
C SER A 800 -42.84 45.22 -22.25
N ALA A 801 -43.30 46.48 -22.05
CA ALA A 801 -42.92 47.63 -22.88
C ALA A 801 -41.43 47.94 -22.83
N ASP A 802 -40.77 47.70 -21.70
CA ASP A 802 -39.32 47.79 -21.49
C ASP A 802 -38.55 46.58 -22.04
N LYS A 803 -39.26 45.56 -22.51
CA LYS A 803 -38.68 44.31 -23.09
C LYS A 803 -37.91 43.43 -22.13
N HIS A 804 -37.97 43.66 -20.81
CA HIS A 804 -37.25 42.86 -19.80
C HIS A 804 -38.12 41.89 -19.02
N THR A 805 -39.44 41.91 -19.19
CA THR A 805 -40.33 40.96 -18.51
C THR A 805 -41.19 40.22 -19.53
N VAL A 806 -41.25 38.91 -19.40
CA VAL A 806 -42.13 38.04 -20.17
C VAL A 806 -43.14 37.42 -19.21
N SER A 807 -44.44 37.61 -19.49
CA SER A 807 -45.50 37.10 -18.62
C SER A 807 -46.44 36.16 -19.36
N GLY A 808 -46.78 35.04 -18.75
CA GLY A 808 -47.89 34.19 -19.13
C GLY A 808 -49.04 34.25 -18.15
N LYS A 809 -49.97 33.32 -18.19
CA LYS A 809 -51.16 33.26 -17.34
C LYS A 809 -50.79 33.20 -15.86
N ASP A 810 -49.90 32.29 -15.50
CA ASP A 810 -49.58 31.96 -14.12
C ASP A 810 -48.06 32.12 -13.81
N PHE A 811 -47.30 32.72 -14.71
CA PHE A 811 -45.84 32.92 -14.55
C PHE A 811 -45.34 34.26 -15.09
N SER A 812 -44.14 34.65 -14.61
CA SER A 812 -43.34 35.71 -15.22
C SER A 812 -41.85 35.41 -15.15
N VAL A 813 -41.10 35.81 -16.19
CA VAL A 813 -39.66 35.70 -16.31
C VAL A 813 -39.09 37.11 -16.46
N GLN A 814 -38.09 37.47 -15.66
CA GLN A 814 -37.52 38.81 -15.64
C GLN A 814 -36.00 38.74 -15.93
N PHE A 815 -35.56 39.67 -16.78
CA PHE A 815 -34.18 39.88 -17.12
C PHE A 815 -33.70 41.25 -16.62
N ASP A 816 -32.47 41.32 -16.11
CA ASP A 816 -31.86 42.56 -15.68
C ASP A 816 -31.47 43.44 -16.88
N ALA A 817 -31.81 44.74 -16.84
CA ALA A 817 -31.55 45.65 -17.97
C ALA A 817 -30.07 46.02 -18.14
N ALA A 818 -29.24 45.88 -17.09
CA ALA A 818 -27.82 46.23 -17.12
C ALA A 818 -26.90 45.01 -17.36
N THR A 819 -27.26 43.85 -16.82
CA THR A 819 -26.47 42.65 -16.91
C THR A 819 -26.99 41.61 -17.91
N GLY A 820 -28.29 41.71 -18.25
CA GLY A 820 -29.00 40.70 -19.05
C GLY A 820 -29.28 39.38 -18.31
N GLU A 821 -28.94 39.29 -17.05
CA GLU A 821 -29.13 38.06 -16.26
C GLU A 821 -30.62 37.72 -16.08
N LEU A 822 -30.97 36.45 -16.11
CA LEU A 822 -32.28 35.96 -15.66
C LEU A 822 -32.35 36.10 -14.14
N THR A 823 -33.02 37.17 -13.69
CA THR A 823 -33.08 37.53 -12.27
C THR A 823 -34.19 36.84 -11.51
N GLN A 824 -35.31 36.58 -12.16
CA GLN A 824 -36.45 35.97 -11.51
C GLN A 824 -37.30 35.15 -12.46
N PHE A 825 -37.74 34.01 -11.97
CA PHE A 825 -38.82 33.23 -12.51
C PHE A 825 -39.89 33.04 -11.41
N THR A 826 -41.07 33.55 -11.65
CA THR A 826 -42.20 33.52 -10.71
C THR A 826 -43.28 32.61 -11.27
N VAL A 827 -43.78 31.71 -10.47
CA VAL A 827 -44.90 30.83 -10.79
C VAL A 827 -45.98 30.92 -9.71
N ASN A 828 -47.22 31.22 -10.11
CA ASN A 828 -48.35 31.46 -9.20
C ASN A 828 -48.03 32.49 -8.10
N GLY A 829 -47.32 33.54 -8.49
CA GLY A 829 -46.88 34.60 -7.60
C GLY A 829 -45.76 34.28 -6.63
N LYS A 830 -45.15 33.08 -6.73
CA LYS A 830 -44.04 32.66 -5.89
C LYS A 830 -42.73 32.69 -6.71
N PRO A 831 -41.68 33.36 -6.21
CA PRO A 831 -40.38 33.33 -6.86
C PRO A 831 -39.72 31.98 -6.73
N LEU A 832 -39.10 31.50 -7.81
CA LEU A 832 -38.35 30.23 -7.85
C LEU A 832 -36.86 30.42 -7.56
N PHE A 833 -36.32 31.63 -7.70
CA PHE A 833 -34.89 31.90 -7.46
C PHE A 833 -34.70 32.88 -6.32
N LYS A 834 -33.61 32.74 -5.59
CA LYS A 834 -33.08 33.70 -4.62
C LYS A 834 -32.01 34.62 -5.23
N THR A 835 -31.28 34.13 -6.20
CA THR A 835 -30.22 34.85 -6.90
C THR A 835 -30.43 34.70 -8.40
N PRO A 836 -29.95 35.67 -9.23
CA PRO A 836 -29.92 35.51 -10.67
C PRO A 836 -29.21 34.21 -11.09
N MET A 837 -29.61 33.69 -12.24
CA MET A 837 -28.87 32.60 -12.87
C MET A 837 -27.61 33.20 -13.52
N ALA A 838 -26.45 32.84 -13.02
CA ALA A 838 -25.16 33.41 -13.42
C ALA A 838 -24.15 32.33 -13.81
N VAL A 839 -23.20 32.70 -14.66
CA VAL A 839 -22.07 31.80 -15.00
C VAL A 839 -21.20 31.63 -13.78
N ASN A 840 -20.81 30.38 -13.52
CA ASN A 840 -19.83 30.03 -12.52
C ASN A 840 -18.67 29.26 -13.19
N ALA A 841 -17.44 29.73 -12.96
CA ALA A 841 -16.22 29.15 -13.54
C ALA A 841 -15.26 28.59 -12.47
N LEU A 842 -15.72 28.40 -11.23
CA LEU A 842 -14.88 27.95 -10.13
C LEU A 842 -15.65 26.99 -9.21
N ARG A 843 -14.98 25.94 -8.78
CA ARG A 843 -15.34 25.09 -7.64
C ARG A 843 -14.18 25.00 -6.66
N ALA A 844 -14.38 24.42 -5.50
CA ALA A 844 -13.28 24.03 -4.64
C ALA A 844 -12.37 23.07 -5.42
N ALA A 845 -11.06 23.31 -5.35
CA ALA A 845 -10.07 22.42 -5.95
C ALA A 845 -9.96 21.13 -5.15
N SER A 846 -9.70 20.03 -5.83
CA SER A 846 -9.18 18.83 -5.15
C SER A 846 -7.74 19.11 -4.67
N SER A 847 -7.25 18.26 -3.76
CA SER A 847 -5.92 18.43 -3.17
C SER A 847 -4.77 18.32 -4.19
N ASN A 848 -5.01 17.71 -5.35
CA ASN A 848 -4.03 17.62 -6.45
C ASN A 848 -4.10 18.81 -7.45
N GLU A 849 -5.02 19.76 -7.27
CA GLU A 849 -5.25 20.85 -8.21
C GLU A 849 -4.83 22.26 -7.70
N PRO A 850 -3.87 22.42 -6.75
CA PRO A 850 -3.54 23.74 -6.21
C PRO A 850 -3.03 24.71 -7.28
N GLY A 851 -2.32 24.22 -8.28
CA GLY A 851 -1.82 25.01 -9.40
C GLY A 851 -2.94 25.55 -10.31
N VAL A 852 -3.97 24.75 -10.57
CA VAL A 852 -5.14 25.15 -11.37
C VAL A 852 -5.96 26.17 -10.59
N MET A 853 -6.14 25.97 -9.28
CA MET A 853 -6.81 26.96 -8.41
C MET A 853 -6.05 28.29 -8.42
N ALA A 854 -4.73 28.27 -8.23
CA ALA A 854 -3.92 29.48 -8.24
C ALA A 854 -4.07 30.27 -9.55
N LYS A 855 -4.05 29.59 -10.70
CA LYS A 855 -4.28 30.20 -12.02
C LYS A 855 -5.69 30.75 -12.14
N SER A 856 -6.71 30.08 -11.68
CA SER A 856 -8.09 30.52 -11.68
C SER A 856 -8.27 31.79 -10.84
N MET A 857 -7.66 31.84 -9.65
CA MET A 857 -7.66 33.02 -8.79
C MET A 857 -6.93 34.20 -9.42
N ALA A 858 -5.79 33.95 -10.08
CA ALA A 858 -5.03 34.99 -10.81
C ALA A 858 -5.80 35.56 -12.02
N ASN A 859 -6.83 34.87 -12.50
CA ASN A 859 -7.75 35.34 -13.55
C ASN A 859 -9.08 35.89 -12.96
N GLY A 860 -9.17 36.00 -11.63
CA GLY A 860 -10.35 36.60 -10.97
C GLY A 860 -11.61 35.76 -11.01
N LEU A 861 -11.51 34.42 -11.27
CA LEU A 861 -12.68 33.57 -11.48
C LEU A 861 -13.46 33.24 -10.19
N ARG A 862 -13.00 33.69 -9.01
CA ARG A 862 -13.74 33.57 -7.75
C ARG A 862 -15.04 34.36 -7.78
N GLU A 863 -14.97 35.57 -8.34
CA GLU A 863 -16.12 36.45 -8.49
C GLU A 863 -16.17 36.95 -9.92
N LEU A 864 -17.28 36.70 -10.59
CA LEU A 864 -17.49 37.13 -11.97
C LEU A 864 -18.35 38.41 -12.01
N LYS A 865 -18.12 39.25 -12.99
CA LYS A 865 -18.99 40.33 -13.40
C LYS A 865 -19.55 40.03 -14.78
N HIS A 866 -20.79 40.45 -15.00
CA HIS A 866 -21.52 40.31 -16.23
C HIS A 866 -21.70 41.69 -16.82
N GLU A 867 -21.33 41.86 -18.08
CA GLU A 867 -21.47 43.11 -18.83
C GLU A 867 -22.27 42.83 -20.08
N LEU A 868 -23.44 43.40 -20.18
CA LEU A 868 -24.34 43.25 -21.32
C LEU A 868 -23.75 43.96 -22.55
N LEU A 869 -23.46 43.22 -23.61
CA LEU A 869 -22.97 43.77 -24.88
C LEU A 869 -24.10 44.02 -25.87
N SER A 870 -25.11 43.18 -25.90
CA SER A 870 -26.32 43.34 -26.71
C SER A 870 -27.50 42.62 -26.09
N TYR A 871 -28.68 43.17 -26.31
CA TYR A 871 -29.97 42.63 -25.86
C TYR A 871 -31.04 42.89 -26.90
N GLU A 872 -31.76 41.87 -27.28
CA GLU A 872 -32.89 41.95 -28.18
C GLU A 872 -34.00 41.02 -27.69
N ALA A 873 -35.21 41.53 -27.55
CA ALA A 873 -36.37 40.70 -27.20
C ALA A 873 -37.47 40.91 -28.30
N VAL A 874 -37.96 39.79 -28.79
CA VAL A 874 -38.94 39.71 -29.87
C VAL A 874 -40.13 38.90 -29.43
N ASP A 875 -41.30 39.49 -29.58
CA ASP A 875 -42.58 38.79 -29.40
C ASP A 875 -42.96 38.12 -30.73
N ASN A 876 -42.98 36.79 -30.73
CA ASN A 876 -43.34 35.96 -31.89
C ASN A 876 -44.81 35.52 -31.88
N GLY A 877 -45.63 36.10 -31.00
CA GLY A 877 -47.04 35.75 -30.85
C GLY A 877 -47.32 34.51 -30.00
N SER A 878 -46.68 33.40 -30.29
CA SER A 878 -46.79 32.15 -29.53
C SER A 878 -45.59 31.87 -28.62
N SER A 879 -44.58 32.70 -28.60
CA SER A 879 -43.40 32.68 -27.73
C SER A 879 -42.73 34.03 -27.73
N VAL A 880 -41.88 34.28 -26.73
CA VAL A 880 -40.96 35.42 -26.72
C VAL A 880 -39.55 34.88 -26.81
N THR A 881 -38.76 35.43 -27.75
CA THR A 881 -37.34 35.13 -27.86
C THR A 881 -36.51 36.29 -27.37
N VAL A 882 -35.57 36.03 -26.43
CA VAL A 882 -34.59 36.99 -25.94
C VAL A 882 -33.20 36.56 -26.36
N LYS A 883 -32.49 37.38 -27.13
CA LYS A 883 -31.12 37.18 -27.54
C LYS A 883 -30.20 38.13 -26.81
N GLN A 884 -29.10 37.58 -26.30
CA GLN A 884 -28.16 38.37 -25.52
C GLN A 884 -26.72 37.98 -25.87
N SER A 885 -25.83 38.95 -25.79
CA SER A 885 -24.40 38.72 -25.71
C SER A 885 -23.86 39.38 -24.45
N VAL A 886 -23.24 38.61 -23.59
CA VAL A 886 -22.78 39.06 -22.28
C VAL A 886 -21.29 38.76 -22.15
N LYS A 887 -20.46 39.77 -21.82
CA LYS A 887 -19.08 39.57 -21.44
C LYS A 887 -19.02 39.14 -19.97
N VAL A 888 -18.50 37.97 -19.70
CA VAL A 888 -18.31 37.40 -18.35
C VAL A 888 -16.82 37.44 -18.04
N SER A 889 -16.40 38.21 -17.06
CA SER A 889 -14.99 38.38 -16.67
C SER A 889 -14.83 38.40 -15.15
N GLY A 890 -13.63 38.07 -14.66
CA GLY A 890 -13.35 38.22 -13.23
C GLY A 890 -13.54 39.68 -12.75
N LYS A 891 -13.87 39.82 -11.47
CA LYS A 891 -13.91 41.16 -10.84
C LYS A 891 -12.53 41.66 -10.47
N GLN A 892 -11.69 40.78 -9.93
CA GLN A 892 -10.35 41.12 -9.47
C GLN A 892 -9.45 39.90 -9.45
N ALA A 893 -8.22 40.01 -9.93
CA ALA A 893 -7.21 38.96 -9.79
C ALA A 893 -6.75 38.85 -8.34
N GLU A 894 -6.54 37.64 -7.90
CA GLU A 894 -6.00 37.31 -6.57
C GLU A 894 -4.80 36.38 -6.74
N ASN A 895 -3.60 36.86 -6.45
CA ASN A 895 -2.42 35.99 -6.42
C ASN A 895 -2.29 35.35 -5.05
N ILE A 896 -2.43 34.03 -5.04
CA ILE A 896 -2.24 33.17 -3.88
C ILE A 896 -0.89 32.48 -4.02
N SER A 897 0.01 32.71 -3.04
CA SER A 897 1.27 32.00 -2.91
C SER A 897 1.20 30.99 -1.77
N GLY A 898 1.77 29.80 -1.97
CA GLY A 898 1.75 28.74 -0.94
C GLY A 898 0.39 28.05 -0.79
N TYR A 899 -0.48 28.09 -1.79
CA TYR A 899 -1.69 27.30 -1.83
C TYR A 899 -1.30 25.81 -2.01
N GLY A 900 -1.70 24.97 -1.08
CA GLY A 900 -1.24 23.57 -1.00
C GLY A 900 -0.05 23.34 -0.07
N ASP A 901 0.67 24.38 0.36
CA ASP A 901 1.60 24.33 1.46
C ASP A 901 0.88 24.39 2.81
N THR A 902 1.56 23.91 3.84
CA THR A 902 1.06 23.77 5.22
C THR A 902 0.74 25.08 5.94
N LYS A 903 0.73 26.22 5.25
CA LYS A 903 0.39 27.52 5.83
C LYS A 903 -1.12 27.72 5.91
N THR A 904 -1.64 27.72 7.09
CA THR A 904 -3.06 27.80 7.44
C THR A 904 -3.76 29.13 7.16
N SER A 905 -3.07 30.15 6.68
CA SER A 905 -3.69 31.43 6.28
C SER A 905 -3.00 32.04 5.07
N ILE A 906 -3.71 32.00 3.93
CA ILE A 906 -3.28 32.71 2.71
C ILE A 906 -4.08 34.02 2.65
N THR A 907 -3.38 35.17 2.72
CA THR A 907 -3.98 36.44 2.38
C THR A 907 -3.74 36.71 0.91
N PRO A 908 -4.78 36.64 0.05
CA PRO A 908 -4.59 36.88 -1.39
C PRO A 908 -4.10 38.30 -1.64
N LYS A 909 -3.05 38.41 -2.47
CA LYS A 909 -2.62 39.72 -2.99
C LYS A 909 -3.49 40.10 -4.19
N LYS A 910 -4.28 41.17 -4.03
CA LYS A 910 -5.17 41.68 -5.06
C LYS A 910 -4.37 42.39 -6.16
N GLN A 911 -4.72 42.12 -7.42
CA GLN A 911 -4.11 42.75 -8.60
C GLN A 911 -5.19 43.18 -9.62
N PRO A 912 -4.93 44.19 -10.42
CA PRO A 912 -5.86 44.57 -11.50
C PRO A 912 -5.83 43.51 -12.62
N LEU A 913 -7.00 43.29 -13.22
CA LEU A 913 -7.15 42.46 -14.42
C LEU A 913 -6.91 43.29 -15.67
N ASN A 914 -6.55 42.62 -16.76
CA ASN A 914 -6.40 43.21 -18.09
C ASN A 914 -7.03 42.32 -19.17
N ASP A 915 -7.02 42.72 -20.44
CA ASP A 915 -7.67 41.97 -21.52
C ASP A 915 -7.01 40.64 -21.86
N THR A 916 -5.82 40.37 -21.35
CA THR A 916 -5.18 39.03 -21.49
C THR A 916 -5.68 38.03 -20.49
N ASN A 917 -6.35 38.44 -19.41
CA ASN A 917 -6.97 37.52 -18.46
C ASN A 917 -8.13 36.75 -19.12
N THR A 918 -8.27 35.48 -18.74
CA THR A 918 -9.35 34.62 -19.27
C THR A 918 -10.71 35.23 -18.95
N HIS A 919 -11.55 35.35 -19.97
CA HIS A 919 -12.93 35.78 -19.87
C HIS A 919 -13.77 35.10 -20.96
N PHE A 920 -15.09 35.25 -20.91
CA PHE A 920 -16.00 34.61 -21.83
C PHE A 920 -16.92 35.61 -22.50
N ILE A 921 -17.26 35.39 -23.78
CA ILE A 921 -18.40 35.96 -24.42
C ILE A 921 -19.50 34.90 -24.42
N ASN A 922 -20.56 35.17 -23.66
CA ASN A 922 -21.68 34.26 -23.50
C ASN A 922 -22.84 34.75 -24.40
N ASN A 923 -23.09 34.03 -25.48
CA ASN A 923 -24.21 34.25 -26.37
C ASN A 923 -25.38 33.38 -25.93
N LEU A 924 -26.47 34.00 -25.57
CA LEU A 924 -27.65 33.34 -25.01
C LEU A 924 -28.86 33.62 -25.93
N GLU A 925 -29.65 32.58 -26.16
CA GLU A 925 -30.96 32.66 -26.78
C GLU A 925 -31.98 31.97 -25.85
N TRP A 926 -32.89 32.77 -25.33
CA TRP A 926 -33.99 32.31 -24.48
C TRP A 926 -35.26 32.26 -25.26
N THR A 927 -36.00 31.16 -25.20
CA THR A 927 -37.38 31.08 -25.77
C THR A 927 -38.34 30.75 -24.64
N ILE A 928 -39.24 31.67 -24.38
CA ILE A 928 -40.26 31.58 -23.35
C ILE A 928 -41.61 31.24 -23.98
N TYR A 929 -42.24 30.14 -23.51
CA TYR A 929 -43.51 29.63 -24.06
C TYR A 929 -44.69 29.92 -23.13
N PRO A 930 -45.95 29.84 -23.70
CA PRO A 930 -47.17 30.18 -22.94
C PRO A 930 -47.44 29.35 -21.67
N ASP A 931 -46.95 28.15 -21.57
CA ASP A 931 -47.09 27.26 -20.43
C ASP A 931 -46.04 27.47 -19.31
N GLY A 932 -45.14 28.41 -19.52
CA GLY A 932 -44.01 28.67 -18.59
C GLY A 932 -42.76 27.83 -18.89
N THR A 933 -42.76 27.03 -19.97
CA THR A 933 -41.51 26.42 -20.44
C THR A 933 -40.52 27.48 -20.89
N VAL A 934 -39.28 27.45 -20.37
CA VAL A 934 -38.17 28.32 -20.73
C VAL A 934 -37.05 27.48 -21.29
N VAL A 935 -36.71 27.68 -22.54
CA VAL A 935 -35.56 27.03 -23.20
C VAL A 935 -34.44 28.06 -23.30
N CYS A 936 -33.25 27.65 -22.85
CA CYS A 936 -32.01 28.43 -22.96
C CYS A 936 -31.02 27.68 -23.83
N GLN A 937 -30.53 28.36 -24.86
CA GLN A 937 -29.35 27.95 -25.62
C GLN A 937 -28.22 28.92 -25.27
N SER A 938 -27.07 28.41 -24.85
CA SER A 938 -25.93 29.20 -24.45
C SER A 938 -24.66 28.71 -25.16
N VAL A 939 -23.91 29.65 -25.71
CA VAL A 939 -22.60 29.42 -26.29
C VAL A 939 -21.57 30.30 -25.59
N LEU A 940 -20.73 29.71 -24.76
CA LEU A 940 -19.65 30.41 -24.08
C LEU A 940 -18.37 30.31 -24.92
N LEU A 941 -17.88 31.46 -25.40
CA LEU A 941 -16.67 31.60 -26.22
C LEU A 941 -15.55 32.12 -25.34
N PRO A 942 -14.52 31.30 -25.03
CA PRO A 942 -13.36 31.75 -24.24
C PRO A 942 -12.56 32.78 -25.01
N ARG A 943 -12.00 33.75 -24.28
CA ARG A 943 -11.14 34.83 -24.75
C ARG A 943 -10.01 35.03 -23.74
N GLY A 944 -8.94 35.70 -24.16
CA GLY A 944 -7.74 35.90 -23.36
C GLY A 944 -6.79 34.70 -23.40
N ASN A 945 -5.93 34.56 -22.41
CA ASN A 945 -4.97 33.45 -22.34
C ASN A 945 -5.68 32.12 -22.06
N PRO A 946 -5.23 31.01 -22.68
CA PRO A 946 -5.76 29.69 -22.38
C PRO A 946 -5.63 29.33 -20.89
N LEU A 947 -6.68 28.81 -20.33
CA LEU A 947 -6.75 28.39 -18.92
C LEU A 947 -7.49 27.06 -18.79
N GLU A 948 -6.93 26.14 -18.05
CA GLU A 948 -7.64 24.98 -17.56
C GLU A 948 -8.63 25.41 -16.49
N LEU A 949 -9.89 25.01 -16.64
CA LEU A 949 -10.97 25.38 -15.74
C LEU A 949 -11.33 24.24 -14.79
N LEU A 950 -11.50 24.56 -13.50
CA LEU A 950 -11.99 23.59 -12.51
C LEU A 950 -13.47 23.26 -12.72
N ARG A 951 -14.25 24.19 -13.24
CA ARG A 951 -15.66 24.08 -13.58
C ARG A 951 -16.06 25.16 -14.57
N LEU A 952 -17.05 24.87 -15.39
CA LEU A 952 -17.79 25.85 -16.18
C LEU A 952 -19.26 25.47 -16.22
N GLY A 953 -20.15 26.34 -15.78
CA GLY A 953 -21.58 26.09 -15.75
C GLY A 953 -22.38 27.27 -15.25
N TYR A 954 -23.64 27.03 -14.95
CA TYR A 954 -24.53 28.05 -14.37
C TYR A 954 -24.81 27.71 -12.90
N GLU A 955 -24.97 28.76 -12.10
CA GLU A 955 -25.33 28.67 -10.70
C GLU A 955 -26.57 29.53 -10.43
N LEU A 956 -27.45 29.01 -9.61
CA LEU A 956 -28.60 29.76 -9.07
C LEU A 956 -28.93 29.26 -7.66
N GLN A 957 -29.51 30.06 -6.82
CA GLN A 957 -29.96 29.65 -5.51
C GLN A 957 -31.49 29.50 -5.49
N LEU A 958 -31.95 28.39 -4.97
CA LEU A 958 -33.35 28.08 -4.77
C LEU A 958 -33.81 28.42 -3.34
N PRO A 959 -35.12 28.66 -3.11
CA PRO A 959 -35.66 28.73 -1.76
C PRO A 959 -35.41 27.48 -0.93
N ALA A 960 -35.23 27.64 0.40
CA ALA A 960 -34.85 26.52 1.29
C ALA A 960 -35.88 25.37 1.35
N ASN A 961 -37.15 25.64 0.98
CA ASN A 961 -38.20 24.61 0.91
C ASN A 961 -38.13 23.72 -0.35
N MET A 962 -37.15 23.95 -1.24
CA MET A 962 -36.88 23.16 -2.44
C MET A 962 -35.63 22.26 -2.23
N GLY A 963 -35.53 21.59 -1.08
CA GLY A 963 -34.38 20.79 -0.70
C GLY A 963 -34.32 19.38 -1.33
N ASN A 964 -35.42 18.90 -1.91
CA ASN A 964 -35.45 17.61 -2.58
C ASN A 964 -35.08 17.77 -4.06
N VAL A 965 -33.98 17.21 -4.45
CA VAL A 965 -33.49 17.20 -5.85
C VAL A 965 -33.50 15.78 -6.37
N THR A 966 -34.12 15.59 -7.53
CA THR A 966 -34.03 14.35 -8.29
C THR A 966 -33.27 14.61 -9.57
N TYR A 967 -32.28 13.80 -9.84
CA TYR A 967 -31.51 13.89 -11.08
C TYR A 967 -31.36 12.50 -11.71
N TYR A 968 -31.10 12.48 -13.00
CA TYR A 968 -30.73 11.30 -13.79
C TYR A 968 -29.36 11.56 -14.40
N GLY A 969 -28.40 10.62 -14.18
CA GLY A 969 -27.05 10.78 -14.69
C GLY A 969 -26.34 9.43 -14.84
#